data_51235ddb0daade15648b61779c265d75
#
_entry.id   51235ddb0daade15648b61779c265d75
#
_cell.length_a   1.000
_cell.length_b   1.000
_cell.length_c   1.000
_cell.angle_alpha   90.00
_cell.angle_beta   90.00
_cell.angle_gamma   90.00
#
_symmetry.space_group_name_H-M   'P 1'
#
loop_
_entity.id
_entity.type
_entity.pdbx_description
1 polymer ?
#
loop_
_entity_poly.entity_id
_entity_poly.type
_entity_poly.pdbx_seq_one_letter_code
_entity_poly.pdbx_strand_id
1 'polypeptide(L)'
;MSERQGGQEQRTEADGMTTEGISETSQTLQALANGLPADAFAVLGPKPLADGRRQVRVLAPGAEAMGLIDPRGKLLARMQASAIDGVFEGILAADGPYRLRIVWPDRVQEVEDPYAFAATLDESLLLQIAAGDGQAVRRALGAQHVHCGDVPGVRFAVWAPHAQRVAVVGDFNGWDVRRHPMRQRIGGFWELFLPRVEAGARYKYAVTAADGRVLLKADPVARQTELPPATASVVPSAAAFAWTDAAWMANRDPGAVPAPLSIYEVHAASWRRDGHNQPLDWPTLAEQLIPYVQQLGFTHIELLPITEHPFGGSWGYQPLGLYAPTARHGSPDGFAQFVDACHRAGIGVILDWVSAHFPDDAHGLAQFDGAALYEHADPREGMHRDWNTLVYNYGRPEVTAYLLGSALEWIEHYHLDGLRVDAVASMLYRDYGRAEGEWVPNAHGGRENLEAVAFLRQLNREIATQFPGVLTIAEESTAWPGVTAAISDGGLGFTHKWNMGWMHDTLGYMQRDPAERAQHHSQLTFGLVYAFDERFVLPLSHDEVVHGTGGLLGQMPGDDWRRFANLRAYLALMWAHPGDKLLFMGAEFGQWADWNHDQSLDWHLLDGARHRGMQQLVGDLNAALRRTPALYRGSHRADGFDWSVADDARNSVLAFVRHDPAGGAPLLAVSNLTPQPHHDYHVGVPRAGLWREILNTDSAHYGGSNLGNSGRLATEPVGMHGHAQRLRLTLPPLATIYLQAEK
;
A
#
# COMPACT_ATOMS: atom_id res chain seq x y z
N MET A 1 86.50 -43.67 15.51
CA MET A 1 87.71 -42.91 15.83
C MET A 1 87.29 -41.47 16.07
N SER A 2 87.25 -41.17 17.33
CA SER A 2 88.01 -40.19 18.08
C SER A 2 87.45 -38.82 17.95
N GLU A 3 86.82 -38.40 18.98
CA GLU A 3 87.21 -37.64 20.22
C GLU A 3 87.22 -36.14 20.04
N ARG A 4 86.31 -35.53 20.76
CA ARG A 4 86.38 -34.74 22.00
C ARG A 4 86.73 -33.24 21.93
N GLN A 5 85.95 -32.54 22.68
CA GLN A 5 86.16 -31.37 23.55
C GLN A 5 85.82 -30.08 22.88
N GLY A 6 84.92 -29.19 23.36
CA GLY A 6 84.70 -28.78 24.75
C GLY A 6 84.95 -27.29 24.80
N GLY A 7 83.95 -26.47 25.02
CA GLY A 7 84.08 -25.06 25.21
C GLY A 7 82.77 -24.45 25.69
N GLN A 8 82.70 -24.22 27.03
CA GLN A 8 81.69 -23.38 27.68
C GLN A 8 81.94 -21.94 27.29
N GLU A 9 80.96 -21.28 26.80
CA GLU A 9 80.89 -19.81 26.93
C GLU A 9 79.50 -19.32 27.30
N GLN A 10 79.50 -18.34 28.14
CA GLN A 10 78.49 -17.74 28.96
C GLN A 10 77.24 -17.32 28.20
N ARG A 11 76.06 -17.63 28.81
CA ARG A 11 74.79 -17.02 28.58
C ARG A 11 74.83 -15.57 29.03
N THR A 12 74.59 -14.66 28.10
CA THR A 12 74.00 -13.35 28.37
C THR A 12 72.50 -13.47 28.25
N GLU A 13 71.81 -13.29 29.33
CA GLU A 13 70.36 -13.10 29.39
C GLU A 13 70.03 -11.82 28.59
N ALA A 14 69.36 -11.98 27.45
CA ALA A 14 68.70 -10.90 26.76
C ALA A 14 67.22 -10.97 27.18
N ASP A 15 66.75 -9.92 27.77
CA ASP A 15 65.36 -9.61 28.17
C ASP A 15 64.35 -10.08 27.14
N GLY A 16 63.60 -11.10 27.49
CA GLY A 16 62.37 -11.48 26.81
C GLY A 16 61.27 -10.52 27.23
N MET A 17 61.01 -9.50 26.43
CA MET A 17 59.72 -8.80 26.48
C MET A 17 58.66 -9.85 26.16
N THR A 18 58.00 -10.37 27.20
CA THR A 18 56.73 -11.09 27.09
C THR A 18 55.71 -10.08 26.54
N THR A 19 55.26 -10.29 25.31
CA THR A 19 54.01 -9.74 24.80
C THR A 19 52.91 -10.18 25.74
N GLU A 20 52.49 -9.34 26.70
CA GLU A 20 51.27 -9.55 27.47
C GLU A 20 50.13 -9.75 26.46
N GLY A 21 49.58 -10.95 26.44
CA GLY A 21 48.41 -11.28 25.61
C GLY A 21 47.25 -10.39 26.03
N ILE A 22 46.80 -9.51 25.13
CA ILE A 22 45.60 -8.66 25.33
C ILE A 22 44.44 -9.62 25.70
N SER A 23 43.77 -9.36 26.85
CA SER A 23 42.67 -10.22 27.29
C SER A 23 41.52 -10.22 26.25
N GLU A 24 40.77 -11.29 26.12
CA GLU A 24 39.63 -11.42 25.22
C GLU A 24 38.62 -10.25 25.41
N THR A 25 38.38 -9.86 26.67
CA THR A 25 37.56 -8.69 27.01
C THR A 25 38.13 -7.41 26.43
N SER A 26 39.45 -7.18 26.50
CA SER A 26 40.09 -5.98 25.97
C SER A 26 40.03 -5.96 24.41
N GLN A 27 40.17 -7.10 23.76
CA GLN A 27 40.02 -7.22 22.31
C GLN A 27 38.59 -6.89 21.88
N THR A 28 37.58 -7.43 22.58
CA THR A 28 36.17 -7.14 22.32
C THR A 28 35.84 -5.65 22.51
N LEU A 29 36.31 -5.03 23.60
CA LEU A 29 36.13 -3.60 23.85
C LEU A 29 36.80 -2.72 22.80
N GLN A 30 38.02 -3.08 22.37
CA GLN A 30 38.70 -2.36 21.28
C GLN A 30 37.95 -2.45 19.96
N ALA A 31 37.41 -3.65 19.64
CA ALA A 31 36.59 -3.82 18.44
C ALA A 31 35.33 -2.93 18.50
N LEU A 32 34.61 -2.95 19.62
CA LEU A 32 33.42 -2.09 19.82
C LEU A 32 33.76 -0.59 19.71
N ALA A 33 34.83 -0.15 20.34
CA ALA A 33 35.28 1.25 20.28
C ALA A 33 35.62 1.70 18.86
N ASN A 34 36.08 0.79 18.03
CA ASN A 34 36.35 1.03 16.61
C ASN A 34 35.13 0.80 15.69
N GLY A 35 33.97 0.47 16.25
CA GLY A 35 32.74 0.18 15.46
C GLY A 35 32.79 -1.16 14.72
N LEU A 36 33.69 -2.06 15.07
CA LEU A 36 33.85 -3.37 14.47
C LEU A 36 32.90 -4.40 15.09
N PRO A 37 32.65 -5.53 14.40
CA PRO A 37 31.81 -6.61 14.92
C PRO A 37 32.36 -7.19 16.22
N ALA A 38 31.53 -7.19 17.26
CA ALA A 38 31.79 -7.81 18.54
C ALA A 38 30.50 -7.87 19.37
N ASP A 39 30.40 -8.82 20.30
CA ASP A 39 29.25 -8.92 21.20
C ASP A 39 29.35 -7.87 22.33
N ALA A 40 28.57 -6.81 22.19
CA ALA A 40 28.50 -5.75 23.17
C ALA A 40 27.96 -6.23 24.53
N PHE A 41 27.00 -7.14 24.51
CA PHE A 41 26.38 -7.67 25.74
C PHE A 41 27.28 -8.63 26.50
N ALA A 42 28.33 -9.16 25.90
CA ALA A 42 29.35 -9.94 26.60
C ALA A 42 30.18 -9.05 27.54
N VAL A 43 30.46 -7.78 27.19
CA VAL A 43 31.42 -6.94 27.89
C VAL A 43 30.85 -5.67 28.47
N LEU A 44 29.85 -5.03 27.85
CA LEU A 44 29.20 -3.81 28.35
C LEU A 44 28.11 -4.13 29.39
N GLY A 45 27.72 -3.12 30.15
CA GLY A 45 26.75 -3.25 31.22
C GLY A 45 27.34 -3.86 32.51
N PRO A 46 26.49 -4.26 33.46
CA PRO A 46 26.90 -4.80 34.74
C PRO A 46 27.33 -6.26 34.61
N LYS A 47 28.55 -6.60 35.03
CA LYS A 47 29.08 -7.97 35.07
C LYS A 47 29.40 -8.35 36.51
N PRO A 48 28.99 -9.55 36.97
CA PRO A 48 29.29 -10.00 38.34
C PRO A 48 30.78 -10.25 38.52
N LEU A 49 31.30 -9.89 39.64
CA LEU A 49 32.65 -10.23 40.12
C LEU A 49 32.58 -11.34 41.14
N ALA A 50 33.72 -12.08 41.31
CA ALA A 50 33.80 -13.22 42.22
C ALA A 50 33.53 -12.90 43.69
N ASP A 51 33.70 -11.62 44.06
CA ASP A 51 33.48 -11.12 45.42
C ASP A 51 32.08 -10.53 45.68
N GLY A 52 31.13 -10.72 44.71
CA GLY A 52 29.75 -10.27 44.80
C GLY A 52 29.53 -8.83 44.38
N ARG A 53 30.57 -8.09 44.00
CA ARG A 53 30.46 -6.77 43.39
C ARG A 53 30.11 -6.90 41.90
N ARG A 54 29.81 -5.77 41.28
CA ARG A 54 29.56 -5.73 39.81
C ARG A 54 30.50 -4.73 39.15
N GLN A 55 31.18 -5.13 38.10
CA GLN A 55 31.89 -4.25 37.20
C GLN A 55 30.93 -3.73 36.14
N VAL A 56 30.84 -2.42 35.98
CA VAL A 56 30.06 -1.77 34.94
C VAL A 56 31.01 -1.19 33.91
N ARG A 57 30.81 -1.54 32.64
CA ARG A 57 31.54 -0.99 31.50
C ARG A 57 30.59 -0.32 30.54
N VAL A 58 30.96 0.88 30.11
CA VAL A 58 30.16 1.72 29.21
C VAL A 58 31.04 2.20 28.07
N LEU A 59 30.50 2.12 26.84
CA LEU A 59 31.09 2.72 25.67
C LEU A 59 30.38 4.03 25.34
N ALA A 60 31.06 5.14 25.55
CA ALA A 60 30.59 6.51 25.32
C ALA A 60 31.68 7.38 24.67
N PRO A 61 31.98 7.19 23.38
CA PRO A 61 32.97 7.96 22.65
C PRO A 61 32.65 9.46 22.74
N GLY A 62 33.63 10.28 23.10
CA GLY A 62 33.47 11.72 23.26
C GLY A 62 32.97 12.20 24.62
N ALA A 63 32.65 11.30 25.56
CA ALA A 63 32.38 11.69 26.94
C ALA A 63 33.68 12.10 27.68
N GLU A 64 33.63 13.17 28.49
CA GLU A 64 34.77 13.65 29.28
C GLU A 64 34.89 12.96 30.62
N ALA A 65 33.76 12.61 31.23
CA ALA A 65 33.73 11.93 32.53
C ALA A 65 32.43 11.14 32.70
N MET A 66 32.46 10.14 33.60
CA MET A 66 31.28 9.31 33.85
C MET A 66 31.19 8.91 35.33
N GLY A 67 29.97 8.74 35.83
CA GLY A 67 29.68 8.27 37.16
C GLY A 67 28.46 7.34 37.19
N LEU A 68 28.47 6.41 38.12
CA LEU A 68 27.33 5.58 38.49
C LEU A 68 26.54 6.28 39.57
N ILE A 69 25.26 6.49 39.39
CA ILE A 69 24.36 7.16 40.32
C ILE A 69 23.18 6.26 40.69
N ASP A 70 22.61 6.46 41.87
CA ASP A 70 21.35 5.83 42.25
C ASP A 70 20.14 6.47 41.50
N PRO A 71 18.93 5.89 41.56
CA PRO A 71 17.74 6.48 40.95
C PRO A 71 17.41 7.91 41.42
N ARG A 72 17.90 8.32 42.57
CA ARG A 72 17.73 9.65 43.13
C ARG A 72 18.83 10.64 42.74
N GLY A 73 19.81 10.20 41.91
CA GLY A 73 20.92 11.03 41.44
C GLY A 73 22.12 11.11 42.38
N LYS A 74 22.16 10.34 43.50
CA LYS A 74 23.33 10.28 44.39
C LYS A 74 24.44 9.44 43.75
N LEU A 75 25.66 9.96 43.76
CA LEU A 75 26.83 9.27 43.25
C LEU A 75 27.12 7.99 44.06
N LEU A 76 27.14 6.85 43.37
CA LEU A 76 27.52 5.56 43.90
C LEU A 76 28.99 5.25 43.67
N ALA A 77 29.50 5.53 42.46
CA ALA A 77 30.88 5.36 42.09
C ALA A 77 31.29 6.30 40.95
N ARG A 78 32.54 6.76 40.93
CA ARG A 78 33.14 7.40 39.77
C ARG A 78 33.64 6.29 38.83
N MET A 79 33.41 6.45 37.52
CA MET A 79 33.99 5.59 36.54
C MET A 79 35.33 6.14 36.05
N GLN A 80 36.26 5.24 35.76
CA GLN A 80 37.58 5.57 35.23
C GLN A 80 37.58 5.40 33.73
N ALA A 81 38.18 6.31 33.00
CA ALA A 81 38.45 6.11 31.58
C ALA A 81 39.47 4.98 31.40
N SER A 82 39.16 4.04 30.54
CA SER A 82 40.06 2.94 30.16
C SER A 82 41.18 3.45 29.24
N ALA A 83 42.17 2.60 28.97
CA ALA A 83 43.14 2.85 27.90
C ALA A 83 42.53 2.80 26.49
N ILE A 84 41.32 2.26 26.36
CA ILE A 84 40.52 2.18 25.12
C ILE A 84 39.64 3.42 25.02
N ASP A 85 39.79 4.20 23.97
CA ASP A 85 39.05 5.46 23.78
C ASP A 85 37.53 5.26 23.88
N GLY A 86 36.87 6.13 24.65
CA GLY A 86 35.43 6.11 24.90
C GLY A 86 34.93 5.00 25.82
N VAL A 87 35.80 4.16 26.37
CA VAL A 87 35.42 3.11 27.32
C VAL A 87 35.65 3.60 28.75
N PHE A 88 34.61 3.47 29.59
CA PHE A 88 34.65 3.80 31.00
C PHE A 88 34.32 2.55 31.86
N GLU A 89 35.03 2.39 32.97
CA GLU A 89 34.84 1.28 33.90
C GLU A 89 34.60 1.77 35.32
N GLY A 90 33.67 1.12 36.02
CA GLY A 90 33.36 1.40 37.40
C GLY A 90 32.92 0.16 38.14
N ILE A 91 33.01 0.19 39.49
CA ILE A 91 32.60 -0.94 40.34
C ILE A 91 31.46 -0.48 41.25
N LEU A 92 30.38 -1.25 41.25
CA LEU A 92 29.27 -1.14 42.20
C LEU A 92 29.47 -2.11 43.35
N ALA A 93 29.39 -1.58 44.57
CA ALA A 93 29.67 -2.34 45.79
C ALA A 93 28.54 -3.33 46.17
N ALA A 94 27.30 -3.11 45.67
CA ALA A 94 26.15 -3.92 46.03
C ALA A 94 25.20 -4.08 44.83
N ASP A 95 24.27 -5.06 44.93
CA ASP A 95 23.13 -5.17 44.02
C ASP A 95 22.16 -4.00 44.22
N GLY A 96 21.56 -3.55 43.15
CA GLY A 96 20.59 -2.49 43.13
C GLY A 96 20.56 -1.75 41.79
N PRO A 97 19.51 -0.94 41.54
CA PRO A 97 19.40 -0.18 40.35
C PRO A 97 20.44 0.97 40.34
N TYR A 98 20.97 1.25 39.15
CA TYR A 98 21.85 2.36 38.91
C TYR A 98 21.49 3.05 37.61
N ARG A 99 21.98 4.28 37.46
CA ARG A 99 21.94 5.09 36.25
C ARG A 99 23.34 5.62 35.95
N LEU A 100 23.54 6.01 34.71
CA LEU A 100 24.75 6.66 34.23
C LEU A 100 24.59 8.16 34.31
N ARG A 101 25.57 8.86 34.88
CA ARG A 101 25.75 10.30 34.72
C ARG A 101 26.93 10.50 33.77
N ILE A 102 26.65 10.95 32.59
CA ILE A 102 27.61 11.12 31.48
C ILE A 102 27.87 12.62 31.34
N VAL A 103 29.13 13.04 31.43
CA VAL A 103 29.56 14.42 31.19
C VAL A 103 30.08 14.49 29.77
N TRP A 104 29.34 15.19 28.93
CA TRP A 104 29.72 15.54 27.57
C TRP A 104 30.36 16.94 27.57
N PRO A 105 31.09 17.36 26.51
CA PRO A 105 31.68 18.71 26.43
C PRO A 105 30.66 19.85 26.57
N ASP A 106 29.40 19.61 26.20
CA ASP A 106 28.33 20.61 26.12
C ASP A 106 27.18 20.40 27.13
N ARG A 107 27.10 19.22 27.76
CA ARG A 107 25.98 18.87 28.66
C ARG A 107 26.29 17.73 29.62
N VAL A 108 25.44 17.59 30.63
CA VAL A 108 25.41 16.43 31.51
C VAL A 108 24.13 15.64 31.22
N GLN A 109 24.26 14.34 31.02
CA GLN A 109 23.15 13.42 30.76
C GLN A 109 23.03 12.41 31.88
N GLU A 110 21.82 12.17 32.38
CA GLU A 110 21.52 11.08 33.31
C GLU A 110 20.53 10.11 32.64
N VAL A 111 20.95 8.88 32.49
CA VAL A 111 20.18 7.86 31.73
C VAL A 111 20.46 6.47 32.30
N GLU A 112 19.52 5.55 32.15
CA GLU A 112 19.72 4.13 32.45
C GLU A 112 20.72 3.53 31.44
N ASP A 113 21.47 2.52 31.85
CA ASP A 113 22.41 1.81 30.99
C ASP A 113 21.66 0.83 30.08
N PRO A 114 21.67 1.00 28.76
CA PRO A 114 20.96 0.09 27.85
C PRO A 114 21.40 -1.38 27.96
N TYR A 115 22.65 -1.61 28.34
CA TYR A 115 23.23 -2.94 28.46
C TYR A 115 22.97 -3.62 29.80
N ALA A 116 22.25 -2.95 30.70
CA ALA A 116 21.75 -3.52 31.95
C ALA A 116 20.44 -4.31 31.78
N PHE A 117 19.76 -4.17 30.63
CA PHE A 117 18.46 -4.78 30.39
C PHE A 117 18.59 -6.13 29.70
N ALA A 118 17.73 -7.05 30.09
CA ALA A 118 17.57 -8.34 29.40
C ALA A 118 16.97 -8.15 27.99
N ALA A 119 17.00 -9.21 27.20
CA ALA A 119 16.27 -9.25 25.94
C ALA A 119 14.77 -9.06 26.17
N THR A 120 14.12 -8.27 25.32
CA THR A 120 12.70 -7.91 25.45
C THR A 120 11.82 -8.64 24.47
N LEU A 121 12.40 -9.18 23.37
CA LEU A 121 11.68 -9.98 22.39
C LEU A 121 11.57 -11.43 22.86
N ASP A 122 10.34 -11.93 22.81
CA ASP A 122 10.08 -13.34 22.97
C ASP A 122 10.59 -14.12 21.73
N GLU A 123 11.33 -15.19 21.95
CA GLU A 123 11.82 -16.06 20.87
C GLU A 123 10.68 -16.67 20.06
N SER A 124 9.52 -16.91 20.67
CA SER A 124 8.35 -17.43 19.97
C SER A 124 7.88 -16.48 18.86
N LEU A 125 7.96 -15.16 19.05
CA LEU A 125 7.64 -14.18 18.00
C LEU A 125 8.63 -14.26 16.84
N LEU A 126 9.91 -14.42 17.13
CA LEU A 126 10.94 -14.54 16.09
C LEU A 126 10.76 -15.83 15.27
N LEU A 127 10.40 -16.94 15.90
CA LEU A 127 10.06 -18.18 15.22
C LEU A 127 8.79 -18.07 14.39
N GLN A 128 7.79 -17.33 14.86
CA GLN A 128 6.56 -17.06 14.08
C GLN A 128 6.87 -16.25 12.83
N ILE A 129 7.75 -15.23 12.92
CA ILE A 129 8.18 -14.46 11.72
C ILE A 129 8.88 -15.39 10.73
N ALA A 130 9.80 -16.24 11.20
CA ALA A 130 10.48 -17.22 10.37
C ALA A 130 9.54 -18.28 9.76
N ALA A 131 8.32 -18.41 10.29
CA ALA A 131 7.26 -19.26 9.75
C ALA A 131 6.27 -18.50 8.84
N GLY A 132 6.48 -17.19 8.59
CA GLY A 132 5.65 -16.39 7.68
C GLY A 132 4.49 -15.63 8.35
N ASP A 133 4.51 -15.45 9.68
CA ASP A 133 3.44 -14.76 10.42
C ASP A 133 3.62 -13.23 10.38
N GLY A 134 2.72 -12.53 9.67
CA GLY A 134 2.71 -11.08 9.57
C GLY A 134 2.34 -10.35 10.86
N GLN A 135 1.48 -10.93 11.71
CA GLN A 135 1.14 -10.35 13.00
C GLN A 135 2.35 -10.34 13.96
N ALA A 136 3.20 -11.36 13.86
CA ALA A 136 4.44 -11.40 14.64
C ALA A 136 5.41 -10.28 14.24
N VAL A 137 5.52 -9.95 12.94
CA VAL A 137 6.31 -8.81 12.46
C VAL A 137 5.85 -7.50 13.12
N ARG A 138 4.56 -7.24 13.10
CA ARG A 138 3.96 -6.02 13.66
C ARG A 138 4.22 -5.87 15.17
N ARG A 139 4.28 -6.98 15.91
CA ARG A 139 4.54 -7.00 17.36
C ARG A 139 6.03 -6.96 17.71
N ALA A 140 6.89 -7.50 16.85
CA ALA A 140 8.30 -7.70 17.15
C ALA A 140 9.19 -6.59 16.59
N LEU A 141 9.02 -6.22 15.30
CA LEU A 141 10.00 -5.40 14.59
C LEU A 141 9.66 -3.90 14.65
N GLY A 142 10.67 -3.09 14.31
CA GLY A 142 10.57 -1.64 14.30
C GLY A 142 10.89 -1.00 15.65
N ALA A 143 10.57 0.31 15.76
CA ALA A 143 10.67 1.08 16.99
C ALA A 143 9.36 0.98 17.77
N GLN A 144 9.38 0.31 18.91
CA GLN A 144 8.18 0.09 19.71
C GLN A 144 8.37 0.59 21.15
N HIS A 145 7.42 1.37 21.64
CA HIS A 145 7.38 1.79 23.03
C HIS A 145 7.13 0.59 23.94
N VAL A 146 8.05 0.36 24.86
CA VAL A 146 7.96 -0.74 25.84
C VAL A 146 8.43 -0.27 27.21
N HIS A 147 8.07 -1.02 28.24
CA HIS A 147 8.57 -0.85 29.59
C HIS A 147 9.43 -2.02 30.00
N CYS A 148 10.62 -1.74 30.52
CA CYS A 148 11.47 -2.75 31.19
C CYS A 148 11.44 -2.48 32.69
N GLY A 149 10.59 -3.21 33.43
CA GLY A 149 10.19 -2.82 34.77
C GLY A 149 9.48 -1.47 34.76
N ASP A 150 9.96 -0.52 35.59
CA ASP A 150 9.41 0.84 35.67
C ASP A 150 10.06 1.81 34.67
N VAL A 151 10.97 1.35 33.81
CA VAL A 151 11.70 2.21 32.87
C VAL A 151 11.03 2.20 31.51
N PRO A 152 10.43 3.33 31.07
CA PRO A 152 9.90 3.46 29.72
C PRO A 152 11.04 3.67 28.73
N GLY A 153 10.84 3.23 27.49
CA GLY A 153 11.78 3.43 26.41
C GLY A 153 11.28 2.84 25.11
N VAL A 154 12.20 2.70 24.17
CA VAL A 154 11.91 2.16 22.85
C VAL A 154 12.75 0.92 22.61
N ARG A 155 12.11 -0.16 22.24
CA ARG A 155 12.76 -1.32 21.66
C ARG A 155 12.89 -1.11 20.17
N PHE A 156 14.12 -1.21 19.67
CA PHE A 156 14.43 -1.28 18.25
C PHE A 156 14.71 -2.73 17.88
N ALA A 157 14.10 -3.21 16.81
CA ALA A 157 14.30 -4.57 16.34
C ALA A 157 14.24 -4.66 14.81
N VAL A 158 15.18 -5.42 14.21
CA VAL A 158 15.31 -5.56 12.76
C VAL A 158 15.82 -6.95 12.38
N TRP A 159 15.46 -7.40 11.18
CA TRP A 159 15.94 -8.65 10.59
C TRP A 159 17.10 -8.37 9.62
N ALA A 160 18.26 -8.91 9.90
CA ALA A 160 19.49 -8.75 9.11
C ALA A 160 20.41 -9.96 9.34
N PRO A 161 20.09 -11.13 8.76
CA PRO A 161 20.76 -12.40 9.05
C PRO A 161 22.21 -12.48 8.57
N HIS A 162 22.58 -11.72 7.54
CA HIS A 162 23.95 -11.72 7.00
C HIS A 162 24.82 -10.60 7.61
N ALA A 163 24.23 -9.74 8.44
CA ALA A 163 24.97 -8.67 9.11
C ALA A 163 25.96 -9.24 10.13
N GLN A 164 27.17 -8.70 10.16
CA GLN A 164 28.15 -8.98 11.21
C GLN A 164 27.91 -8.14 12.47
N ARG A 165 27.31 -6.98 12.32
CA ARG A 165 26.96 -6.04 13.40
C ARG A 165 25.78 -5.18 12.94
N VAL A 166 24.89 -4.88 13.86
CA VAL A 166 23.87 -3.85 13.69
C VAL A 166 23.93 -2.90 14.89
N ALA A 167 23.88 -1.60 14.63
CA ALA A 167 23.73 -0.58 15.66
C ALA A 167 22.55 0.32 15.31
N VAL A 168 21.81 0.80 16.30
CA VAL A 168 20.80 1.84 16.07
C VAL A 168 21.45 3.21 16.31
N VAL A 169 21.31 4.08 15.31
CA VAL A 169 21.86 5.44 15.32
C VAL A 169 20.74 6.46 15.15
N GLY A 170 20.87 7.60 15.78
CA GLY A 170 19.82 8.61 15.73
C GLY A 170 20.12 9.84 16.58
N ASP A 171 19.11 10.69 16.74
CA ASP A 171 19.21 11.93 17.52
C ASP A 171 19.68 11.68 18.97
N PHE A 172 19.32 10.53 19.54
CA PHE A 172 19.63 10.15 20.91
C PHE A 172 21.10 9.78 21.15
N ASN A 173 21.90 9.58 20.10
CA ASN A 173 23.32 9.22 20.22
C ASN A 173 24.26 9.98 19.27
N GLY A 174 23.78 11.09 18.69
CA GLY A 174 24.57 11.93 17.78
C GLY A 174 24.94 11.23 16.47
N TRP A 175 24.18 10.20 16.07
CA TRP A 175 24.38 9.44 14.82
C TRP A 175 25.73 8.69 14.77
N ASP A 176 26.36 8.46 15.93
CA ASP A 176 27.65 7.76 16.04
C ASP A 176 27.45 6.26 15.87
N VAL A 177 27.95 5.70 14.78
CA VAL A 177 27.82 4.27 14.42
C VAL A 177 28.51 3.31 15.42
N ARG A 178 29.42 3.82 16.28
CA ARG A 178 30.08 3.03 17.33
C ARG A 178 29.16 2.76 18.52
N ARG A 179 28.19 3.65 18.74
CA ARG A 179 27.27 3.62 19.87
C ARG A 179 26.08 2.73 19.60
N HIS A 180 25.50 2.17 20.66
CA HIS A 180 24.30 1.37 20.66
C HIS A 180 24.31 0.16 19.71
N PRO A 181 25.41 -0.66 19.68
CA PRO A 181 25.36 -1.96 19.03
C PRO A 181 24.27 -2.85 19.65
N MET A 182 23.51 -3.50 18.77
CA MET A 182 22.35 -4.31 19.13
C MET A 182 22.73 -5.75 19.45
N ARG A 183 21.87 -6.43 20.20
CA ARG A 183 21.99 -7.84 20.54
C ARG A 183 21.52 -8.69 19.39
N GLN A 184 22.36 -9.63 18.93
CA GLN A 184 21.94 -10.64 17.97
C GLN A 184 21.03 -11.67 18.65
N ARG A 185 19.96 -12.05 17.93
CA ARG A 185 18.99 -13.06 18.36
C ARG A 185 18.94 -14.20 17.33
N ILE A 186 18.20 -15.27 17.67
CA ILE A 186 17.98 -16.39 16.74
C ILE A 186 17.41 -15.93 15.40
N GLY A 187 17.71 -16.62 14.31
CA GLY A 187 17.17 -16.32 12.98
C GLY A 187 17.71 -15.04 12.32
N GLY A 188 18.78 -14.45 12.87
CA GLY A 188 19.37 -13.23 12.32
C GLY A 188 18.61 -11.95 12.67
N PHE A 189 17.81 -11.98 13.72
CA PHE A 189 17.19 -10.79 14.26
C PHE A 189 18.15 -10.06 15.20
N TRP A 190 17.96 -8.75 15.32
CA TRP A 190 18.73 -7.86 16.18
C TRP A 190 17.80 -7.01 17.01
N GLU A 191 18.09 -6.84 18.30
CA GLU A 191 17.28 -5.98 19.19
C GLU A 191 18.15 -5.15 20.14
N LEU A 192 17.63 -3.97 20.52
CA LEU A 192 18.15 -3.16 21.61
C LEU A 192 17.01 -2.36 22.24
N PHE A 193 16.91 -2.37 23.56
CA PHE A 193 16.08 -1.47 24.31
C PHE A 193 16.88 -0.21 24.66
N LEU A 194 16.39 0.95 24.24
CA LEU A 194 16.95 2.25 24.64
C LEU A 194 15.99 2.95 25.58
N PRO A 195 16.40 3.15 26.85
CA PRO A 195 15.59 3.84 27.84
C PRO A 195 15.37 5.30 27.46
N ARG A 196 14.16 5.80 27.77
CA ARG A 196 13.76 7.21 27.67
C ARG A 196 13.91 7.85 26.29
N VAL A 197 13.99 7.06 25.23
CA VAL A 197 13.85 7.60 23.86
C VAL A 197 12.40 8.05 23.68
N GLU A 198 12.23 9.28 23.18
CA GLU A 198 10.91 9.89 23.00
C GLU A 198 10.40 9.74 21.57
N ALA A 199 9.08 9.85 21.41
CA ALA A 199 8.44 9.95 20.12
C ALA A 199 9.00 11.14 19.31
N GLY A 200 9.11 10.99 17.99
CA GLY A 200 9.69 12.01 17.11
C GLY A 200 11.20 11.92 16.94
N ALA A 201 11.91 11.11 17.73
CA ALA A 201 13.34 10.89 17.52
C ALA A 201 13.61 10.21 16.20
N ARG A 202 14.54 10.76 15.41
CA ARG A 202 14.95 10.19 14.12
C ARG A 202 16.01 9.12 14.33
N TYR A 203 15.93 8.06 13.54
CA TYR A 203 16.88 6.95 13.63
C TYR A 203 17.08 6.22 12.32
N LYS A 204 18.17 5.45 12.24
CA LYS A 204 18.48 4.44 11.24
C LYS A 204 19.17 3.25 11.88
N TYR A 205 19.29 2.17 11.10
CA TYR A 205 20.19 1.07 11.44
C TYR A 205 21.53 1.23 10.70
N ALA A 206 22.62 1.16 11.43
CA ALA A 206 23.96 1.04 10.88
C ALA A 206 24.30 -0.46 10.81
N VAL A 207 24.19 -1.02 9.60
CA VAL A 207 24.36 -2.45 9.33
C VAL A 207 25.75 -2.68 8.78
N THR A 208 26.58 -3.45 9.46
CA THR A 208 27.90 -3.87 8.98
C THR A 208 27.73 -5.17 8.19
N ALA A 209 27.91 -5.09 6.89
CA ALA A 209 27.81 -6.21 5.97
C ALA A 209 28.99 -7.20 6.13
N ALA A 210 28.87 -8.38 5.52
CA ALA A 210 29.91 -9.43 5.57
C ALA A 210 31.27 -8.99 4.99
N ASP A 211 31.26 -8.02 4.07
CA ASP A 211 32.47 -7.42 3.49
C ASP A 211 33.04 -6.24 4.31
N GLY A 212 32.45 -5.93 5.46
CA GLY A 212 32.88 -4.88 6.37
C GLY A 212 32.33 -3.47 6.02
N ARG A 213 31.58 -3.29 4.94
CA ARG A 213 30.91 -2.00 4.64
C ARG A 213 29.83 -1.71 5.69
N VAL A 214 29.74 -0.48 6.10
CA VAL A 214 28.66 0.01 6.96
C VAL A 214 27.58 0.68 6.11
N LEU A 215 26.39 0.11 6.15
CA LEU A 215 25.21 0.58 5.42
C LEU A 215 24.27 1.29 6.39
N LEU A 216 23.85 2.52 6.07
CA LEU A 216 22.86 3.25 6.85
C LEU A 216 21.47 3.01 6.24
N LYS A 217 20.67 2.19 6.91
CA LYS A 217 19.37 1.72 6.43
C LYS A 217 18.21 2.33 7.23
N ALA A 218 17.18 2.78 6.52
CA ALA A 218 15.90 3.07 7.16
C ALA A 218 15.29 1.77 7.71
N ASP A 219 14.44 1.91 8.71
CA ASP A 219 13.74 0.76 9.29
C ASP A 219 12.67 0.24 8.31
N PRO A 220 12.73 -1.01 7.88
CA PRO A 220 11.75 -1.58 6.95
C PRO A 220 10.31 -1.53 7.43
N VAL A 221 10.10 -1.57 8.75
CA VAL A 221 8.76 -1.55 9.37
C VAL A 221 8.47 -0.24 10.11
N ALA A 222 9.17 0.84 9.76
CA ALA A 222 8.90 2.17 10.30
C ALA A 222 7.44 2.57 10.06
N ARG A 223 6.75 3.01 11.10
CA ARG A 223 5.37 3.53 11.04
C ARG A 223 5.32 5.03 10.80
N GLN A 224 6.47 5.69 10.87
CA GLN A 224 6.63 7.11 10.58
C GLN A 224 8.01 7.37 10.01
N THR A 225 8.10 8.31 9.07
CA THR A 225 9.33 8.66 8.35
C THR A 225 9.51 10.18 8.31
N GLU A 226 10.72 10.62 8.02
CA GLU A 226 10.95 12.01 7.63
C GLU A 226 10.32 12.31 6.26
N LEU A 227 10.09 13.59 6.01
CA LEU A 227 9.69 14.07 4.68
C LEU A 227 10.88 13.95 3.71
N PRO A 228 10.72 13.31 2.55
CA PRO A 228 11.75 13.29 1.51
C PRO A 228 12.20 14.72 1.10
N PRO A 229 13.49 14.95 0.80
CA PRO A 229 14.54 13.96 0.54
C PRO A 229 15.25 13.37 1.77
N ALA A 230 14.88 13.77 2.98
CA ALA A 230 15.37 13.12 4.19
C ALA A 230 14.89 11.65 4.26
N THR A 231 15.69 10.78 4.89
CA THR A 231 15.52 9.33 4.73
C THR A 231 15.52 8.56 6.06
N ALA A 232 15.48 9.26 7.20
CA ALA A 232 15.43 8.58 8.49
C ALA A 232 14.01 8.11 8.82
N SER A 233 13.96 7.04 9.58
CA SER A 233 12.77 6.59 10.27
C SER A 233 12.54 7.45 11.51
N VAL A 234 11.30 7.56 11.97
CA VAL A 234 10.92 8.36 13.13
C VAL A 234 10.24 7.45 14.15
N VAL A 235 10.61 7.58 15.40
CA VAL A 235 9.93 6.87 16.50
C VAL A 235 8.49 7.36 16.58
N PRO A 236 7.48 6.48 16.40
CA PRO A 236 6.08 6.88 16.35
C PRO A 236 5.57 7.37 17.71
N SER A 237 4.38 7.96 17.74
CA SER A 237 3.67 8.29 19.00
C SER A 237 3.43 7.03 19.83
N ALA A 238 3.56 7.15 21.16
CA ALA A 238 3.17 6.08 22.09
C ALA A 238 1.66 6.03 22.33
N ALA A 239 0.93 7.11 22.04
CA ALA A 239 -0.50 7.20 22.22
C ALA A 239 -1.23 6.54 21.04
N ALA A 240 -2.18 5.67 21.34
CA ALA A 240 -3.08 5.14 20.33
C ALA A 240 -4.07 6.22 19.88
N PHE A 241 -4.35 6.26 18.57
CA PHE A 241 -5.39 7.13 18.02
C PHE A 241 -6.77 6.73 18.57
N ALA A 242 -7.56 7.72 18.96
CA ALA A 242 -8.91 7.50 19.50
C ALA A 242 -9.96 7.49 18.38
N TRP A 243 -10.25 6.31 17.85
CA TRP A 243 -11.25 6.10 16.81
C TRP A 243 -12.67 6.42 17.26
N THR A 244 -13.47 7.00 16.37
CA THR A 244 -14.91 7.29 16.60
C THR A 244 -15.82 6.53 15.62
N ASP A 245 -15.29 5.65 14.81
CA ASP A 245 -15.91 4.92 13.70
C ASP A 245 -16.51 3.54 14.08
N ALA A 246 -16.70 3.26 15.37
CA ALA A 246 -17.17 1.96 15.85
C ALA A 246 -18.45 1.46 15.16
N ALA A 247 -19.37 2.37 14.80
CA ALA A 247 -20.59 2.02 14.09
C ALA A 247 -20.31 1.57 12.64
N TRP A 248 -19.34 2.18 11.97
CA TRP A 248 -18.88 1.77 10.64
C TRP A 248 -18.25 0.38 10.70
N MET A 249 -17.31 0.18 11.62
CA MET A 249 -16.59 -1.09 11.79
C MET A 249 -17.52 -2.25 12.09
N ALA A 250 -18.57 -2.02 12.89
CA ALA A 250 -19.57 -3.05 13.22
C ALA A 250 -20.46 -3.45 12.03
N ASN A 251 -20.53 -2.62 10.98
CA ASN A 251 -21.35 -2.87 9.80
C ASN A 251 -20.57 -3.45 8.60
N ARG A 252 -19.33 -3.80 8.78
CA ARG A 252 -18.50 -4.49 7.76
C ARG A 252 -18.89 -5.96 7.57
N ASP A 253 -20.13 -6.35 7.75
CA ASP A 253 -20.54 -7.75 7.69
C ASP A 253 -20.56 -8.27 6.24
N PRO A 254 -19.78 -9.32 5.91
CA PRO A 254 -19.79 -9.96 4.60
C PRO A 254 -21.07 -10.75 4.31
N GLY A 255 -21.88 -11.03 5.33
CA GLY A 255 -23.19 -11.67 5.20
C GLY A 255 -24.32 -10.72 4.80
N ALA A 256 -24.05 -9.42 4.70
CA ALA A 256 -25.03 -8.43 4.30
C ALA A 256 -25.44 -8.59 2.82
N VAL A 257 -26.66 -8.14 2.51
CA VAL A 257 -27.15 -8.03 1.13
C VAL A 257 -26.14 -7.24 0.29
N PRO A 258 -25.81 -7.67 -0.95
CA PRO A 258 -24.88 -6.93 -1.79
C PRO A 258 -25.20 -5.45 -1.83
N ALA A 259 -24.22 -4.62 -1.53
CA ALA A 259 -24.31 -3.16 -1.55
C ALA A 259 -23.69 -2.62 -2.85
N PRO A 260 -24.15 -1.45 -3.32
CA PRO A 260 -23.51 -0.82 -4.47
C PRO A 260 -22.07 -0.44 -4.15
N LEU A 261 -21.14 -0.71 -5.05
CA LEU A 261 -19.75 -0.30 -4.96
C LEU A 261 -19.41 0.65 -6.12
N SER A 262 -19.07 1.88 -5.75
CA SER A 262 -18.65 2.94 -6.66
C SER A 262 -17.46 3.66 -6.03
N ILE A 263 -16.32 3.58 -6.70
CA ILE A 263 -15.01 3.98 -6.18
C ILE A 263 -14.56 5.27 -6.86
N TYR A 264 -14.15 6.25 -6.09
CA TYR A 264 -13.48 7.45 -6.55
C TYR A 264 -11.98 7.31 -6.30
N GLU A 265 -11.19 7.10 -7.37
CA GLU A 265 -9.75 6.92 -7.30
C GLU A 265 -9.06 8.28 -7.24
N VAL A 266 -8.15 8.46 -6.28
CA VAL A 266 -7.58 9.77 -5.92
C VAL A 266 -6.07 9.68 -5.70
N HIS A 267 -5.32 10.53 -6.38
CA HIS A 267 -3.96 10.88 -6.00
C HIS A 267 -4.00 12.05 -5.01
N ALA A 268 -3.80 11.78 -3.74
CA ALA A 268 -3.98 12.74 -2.64
C ALA A 268 -3.16 14.03 -2.82
N ALA A 269 -1.93 13.91 -3.38
CA ALA A 269 -1.01 15.04 -3.54
C ALA A 269 -1.38 15.99 -4.68
N SER A 270 -2.29 15.63 -5.60
CA SER A 270 -2.65 16.45 -6.76
C SER A 270 -4.16 16.63 -6.96
N TRP A 271 -5.01 16.01 -6.15
CA TRP A 271 -6.45 16.29 -6.21
C TRP A 271 -6.71 17.78 -6.02
N ARG A 272 -6.09 18.39 -5.01
CA ARG A 272 -6.00 19.83 -4.82
C ARG A 272 -4.71 20.17 -4.09
N ARG A 273 -4.11 21.31 -4.44
CA ARG A 273 -2.91 21.85 -3.81
C ARG A 273 -3.19 23.22 -3.22
N ASP A 274 -2.38 23.64 -2.29
CA ASP A 274 -2.50 24.97 -1.66
C ASP A 274 -2.07 26.11 -2.60
N GLY A 275 -2.14 27.35 -2.11
CA GLY A 275 -1.75 28.55 -2.88
C GLY A 275 -0.25 28.63 -3.21
N HIS A 276 0.56 27.77 -2.65
CA HIS A 276 2.00 27.63 -2.91
C HIS A 276 2.35 26.37 -3.72
N ASN A 277 1.34 25.74 -4.29
CA ASN A 277 1.44 24.49 -5.03
C ASN A 277 2.03 23.33 -4.19
N GLN A 278 1.71 23.27 -2.88
CA GLN A 278 2.08 22.16 -2.03
C GLN A 278 0.89 21.21 -1.83
N PRO A 279 1.14 19.90 -1.65
CA PRO A 279 0.10 18.95 -1.26
C PRO A 279 -0.63 19.40 0.01
N LEU A 280 -1.93 19.16 0.08
CA LEU A 280 -2.70 19.41 1.29
C LEU A 280 -2.32 18.40 2.39
N ASP A 281 -2.36 18.84 3.64
CA ASP A 281 -2.29 17.94 4.77
C ASP A 281 -3.59 17.13 4.93
N TRP A 282 -3.54 16.04 5.70
CA TRP A 282 -4.68 15.13 5.89
C TRP A 282 -5.94 15.84 6.40
N PRO A 283 -5.88 16.74 7.41
CA PRO A 283 -7.06 17.47 7.88
C PRO A 283 -7.69 18.34 6.80
N THR A 284 -6.89 19.13 6.09
CA THR A 284 -7.36 20.02 5.02
C THR A 284 -7.92 19.20 3.84
N LEU A 285 -7.28 18.10 3.49
CA LEU A 285 -7.78 17.18 2.46
C LEU A 285 -9.13 16.58 2.89
N ALA A 286 -9.27 16.14 4.14
CA ALA A 286 -10.53 15.63 4.66
C ALA A 286 -11.67 16.65 4.56
N GLU A 287 -11.43 17.90 4.96
CA GLU A 287 -12.42 19.00 4.91
C GLU A 287 -12.93 19.28 3.49
N GLN A 288 -12.10 19.05 2.46
CA GLN A 288 -12.46 19.37 1.08
C GLN A 288 -12.90 18.16 0.28
N LEU A 289 -12.17 17.03 0.38
CA LEU A 289 -12.43 15.83 -0.42
C LEU A 289 -13.67 15.08 0.05
N ILE A 290 -13.86 14.91 1.36
CA ILE A 290 -14.97 14.10 1.89
C ILE A 290 -16.34 14.67 1.48
N PRO A 291 -16.64 15.96 1.69
CA PRO A 291 -17.91 16.53 1.23
C PRO A 291 -18.11 16.43 -0.29
N TYR A 292 -17.04 16.58 -1.06
CA TYR A 292 -17.06 16.45 -2.50
C TYR A 292 -17.46 15.05 -2.96
N VAL A 293 -16.81 14.02 -2.43
CA VAL A 293 -17.10 12.62 -2.73
C VAL A 293 -18.51 12.24 -2.27
N GLN A 294 -18.92 12.73 -1.11
CA GLN A 294 -20.26 12.51 -0.56
C GLN A 294 -21.34 13.15 -1.45
N GLN A 295 -21.12 14.38 -1.95
CA GLN A 295 -22.03 15.05 -2.88
C GLN A 295 -22.18 14.29 -4.20
N LEU A 296 -21.08 13.73 -4.74
CA LEU A 296 -21.08 12.90 -5.94
C LEU A 296 -21.64 11.50 -5.70
N GLY A 297 -21.78 11.10 -4.45
CA GLY A 297 -22.41 9.84 -4.08
C GLY A 297 -21.57 8.60 -4.30
N PHE A 298 -20.26 8.71 -4.45
CA PHE A 298 -19.38 7.55 -4.40
C PHE A 298 -19.42 6.87 -3.04
N THR A 299 -19.19 5.56 -3.00
CA THR A 299 -19.25 4.78 -1.78
C THR A 299 -17.87 4.65 -1.10
N HIS A 300 -16.81 4.68 -1.88
CA HIS A 300 -15.44 4.53 -1.43
C HIS A 300 -14.52 5.55 -2.11
N ILE A 301 -13.44 5.89 -1.40
CA ILE A 301 -12.26 6.54 -1.95
C ILE A 301 -11.19 5.47 -2.07
N GLU A 302 -10.54 5.36 -3.24
CA GLU A 302 -9.31 4.58 -3.42
C GLU A 302 -8.15 5.57 -3.55
N LEU A 303 -7.22 5.50 -2.60
CA LEU A 303 -6.02 6.34 -2.62
C LEU A 303 -4.93 5.64 -3.44
N LEU A 304 -4.40 6.31 -4.48
CA LEU A 304 -3.13 5.91 -5.06
C LEU A 304 -2.09 5.75 -3.94
N PRO A 305 -0.99 5.01 -4.16
CA PRO A 305 -0.12 4.61 -3.06
C PRO A 305 0.34 5.78 -2.19
N ILE A 306 -0.08 5.78 -0.93
CA ILE A 306 0.34 6.73 0.10
C ILE A 306 1.39 6.15 1.04
N THR A 307 1.85 4.93 0.80
CA THR A 307 3.04 4.40 1.46
C THR A 307 4.25 5.27 1.18
N GLU A 308 5.13 5.47 2.17
CA GLU A 308 6.26 6.39 1.98
C GLU A 308 7.18 5.95 0.84
N HIS A 309 7.54 6.90 -0.01
CA HIS A 309 8.33 6.67 -1.21
C HIS A 309 9.29 7.85 -1.45
N PRO A 310 10.51 7.59 -1.99
CA PRO A 310 11.53 8.62 -2.15
C PRO A 310 11.23 9.60 -3.28
N PHE A 311 10.64 9.11 -4.38
CA PHE A 311 10.44 9.87 -5.61
C PHE A 311 8.95 10.17 -5.86
N GLY A 312 8.55 11.44 -5.80
CA GLY A 312 7.17 11.87 -6.02
C GLY A 312 6.63 11.56 -7.42
N GLY A 313 7.50 11.58 -8.44
CA GLY A 313 7.13 11.22 -9.81
C GLY A 313 6.80 9.75 -10.04
N SER A 314 7.01 8.89 -9.04
CA SER A 314 6.51 7.49 -9.05
C SER A 314 5.05 7.37 -8.67
N TRP A 315 4.39 8.45 -8.28
CA TRP A 315 3.01 8.50 -7.77
C TRP A 315 2.77 7.59 -6.55
N GLY A 316 3.87 7.17 -5.89
CA GLY A 316 3.86 6.22 -4.79
C GLY A 316 4.09 4.75 -5.17
N TYR A 317 4.18 4.42 -6.46
CA TYR A 317 4.40 3.04 -6.92
C TYR A 317 5.83 2.52 -6.72
N GLN A 318 6.73 3.31 -6.15
CA GLN A 318 8.07 2.88 -5.74
C GLN A 318 8.27 3.06 -4.23
N PRO A 319 7.51 2.35 -3.38
CA PRO A 319 7.55 2.55 -1.95
C PRO A 319 8.80 1.94 -1.30
N LEU A 320 9.27 2.60 -0.25
CA LEU A 320 10.30 2.07 0.66
C LEU A 320 9.82 1.99 2.11
N GLY A 321 8.82 2.77 2.48
CA GLY A 321 8.19 2.75 3.81
C GLY A 321 6.83 2.07 3.77
N LEU A 322 6.79 0.75 3.56
CA LEU A 322 5.54 0.02 3.31
C LEU A 322 4.56 0.02 4.50
N TYR A 323 5.02 0.41 5.70
CA TYR A 323 4.22 0.51 6.93
C TYR A 323 3.84 1.94 7.31
N ALA A 324 4.38 2.95 6.63
CA ALA A 324 4.20 4.34 6.98
C ALA A 324 3.38 5.11 5.95
N PRO A 325 2.36 5.89 6.35
CA PRO A 325 1.79 6.91 5.49
C PRO A 325 2.87 7.95 5.13
N THR A 326 2.89 8.38 3.87
CA THR A 326 3.85 9.39 3.43
C THR A 326 3.77 10.67 4.27
N ALA A 327 4.92 11.18 4.67
CA ALA A 327 5.03 12.43 5.43
C ALA A 327 4.62 13.67 4.64
N ARG A 328 4.37 13.56 3.32
CA ARG A 328 3.93 14.65 2.45
C ARG A 328 2.60 15.28 2.88
N HIS A 329 1.75 14.52 3.56
CA HIS A 329 0.44 14.95 4.04
C HIS A 329 0.39 15.13 5.57
N GLY A 330 1.52 15.03 6.26
CA GLY A 330 1.60 15.18 7.71
C GLY A 330 1.80 13.87 8.46
N SER A 331 1.30 13.81 9.68
CA SER A 331 1.55 12.69 10.60
C SER A 331 0.68 11.45 10.31
N PRO A 332 1.09 10.27 10.80
CA PRO A 332 0.26 9.06 10.79
C PRO A 332 -1.09 9.24 11.50
N ASP A 333 -1.14 9.98 12.60
CA ASP A 333 -2.39 10.30 13.29
C ASP A 333 -3.32 11.17 12.43
N GLY A 334 -2.75 12.05 11.60
CA GLY A 334 -3.52 12.84 10.62
C GLY A 334 -4.20 11.94 9.60
N PHE A 335 -3.51 10.89 9.13
CA PHE A 335 -4.11 9.90 8.24
C PHE A 335 -5.22 9.10 8.93
N ALA A 336 -5.00 8.68 10.18
CA ALA A 336 -6.06 8.02 10.96
C ALA A 336 -7.30 8.93 11.14
N GLN A 337 -7.10 10.24 11.37
CA GLN A 337 -8.20 11.22 11.41
C GLN A 337 -8.94 11.33 10.08
N PHE A 338 -8.21 11.29 8.96
CA PHE A 338 -8.81 11.29 7.61
C PHE A 338 -9.71 10.07 7.41
N VAL A 339 -9.25 8.86 7.74
CA VAL A 339 -10.05 7.62 7.63
C VAL A 339 -11.27 7.68 8.54
N ASP A 340 -11.10 8.06 9.80
CA ASP A 340 -12.20 8.22 10.77
C ASP A 340 -13.27 9.21 10.27
N ALA A 341 -12.85 10.30 9.63
CA ALA A 341 -13.76 11.27 9.03
C ALA A 341 -14.50 10.71 7.80
N CYS A 342 -13.84 9.91 6.97
CA CYS A 342 -14.49 9.19 5.86
C CYS A 342 -15.58 8.25 6.36
N HIS A 343 -15.28 7.44 7.37
CA HIS A 343 -16.24 6.51 7.97
C HIS A 343 -17.45 7.20 8.57
N ARG A 344 -17.24 8.32 9.27
CA ARG A 344 -18.36 9.14 9.79
C ARG A 344 -19.22 9.74 8.67
N ALA A 345 -18.66 9.99 7.50
CA ALA A 345 -19.38 10.45 6.32
C ALA A 345 -20.04 9.33 5.52
N GLY A 346 -19.87 8.06 5.93
CA GLY A 346 -20.40 6.90 5.22
C GLY A 346 -19.60 6.51 3.99
N ILE A 347 -18.31 6.80 3.97
CA ILE A 347 -17.38 6.54 2.84
C ILE A 347 -16.29 5.57 3.31
N GLY A 348 -16.12 4.44 2.61
CA GLY A 348 -15.02 3.52 2.83
C GLY A 348 -13.71 4.02 2.21
N VAL A 349 -12.59 3.51 2.70
CA VAL A 349 -11.25 3.87 2.22
C VAL A 349 -10.49 2.63 1.77
N ILE A 350 -10.04 2.64 0.52
CA ILE A 350 -9.21 1.60 -0.10
C ILE A 350 -7.82 2.19 -0.33
N LEU A 351 -6.79 1.41 -0.09
CA LEU A 351 -5.40 1.77 -0.40
C LEU A 351 -4.92 0.97 -1.60
N ASP A 352 -4.33 1.68 -2.56
CA ASP A 352 -3.50 1.05 -3.59
C ASP A 352 -2.17 0.64 -2.95
N TRP A 353 -1.97 -0.69 -2.82
CA TRP A 353 -0.89 -1.29 -2.05
C TRP A 353 0.06 -2.05 -2.97
N VAL A 354 1.33 -1.62 -2.97
CA VAL A 354 2.38 -2.13 -3.86
C VAL A 354 3.19 -3.20 -3.15
N SER A 355 2.93 -4.45 -3.44
CA SER A 355 3.63 -5.62 -2.89
C SER A 355 4.43 -6.40 -3.92
N ALA A 356 4.50 -5.91 -5.16
CA ALA A 356 5.19 -6.60 -6.24
C ALA A 356 6.69 -6.26 -6.29
N HIS A 357 7.04 -5.02 -6.01
CA HIS A 357 8.40 -4.51 -6.22
C HIS A 357 8.73 -3.30 -5.34
N PHE A 358 9.99 -2.89 -5.33
CA PHE A 358 10.49 -1.71 -4.62
C PHE A 358 11.73 -1.13 -5.34
N PRO A 359 12.03 0.18 -5.16
CA PRO A 359 13.20 0.81 -5.78
C PRO A 359 14.51 0.41 -5.07
N ASP A 360 15.64 0.64 -5.74
CA ASP A 360 16.98 0.24 -5.29
C ASP A 360 17.74 1.32 -4.48
N ASP A 361 17.05 2.33 -3.97
CA ASP A 361 17.65 3.40 -3.16
C ASP A 361 18.48 2.84 -2.00
N ALA A 362 19.67 3.40 -1.82
CA ALA A 362 20.69 2.87 -0.90
C ALA A 362 20.23 2.79 0.57
N HIS A 363 19.32 3.66 1.02
CA HIS A 363 18.78 3.67 2.38
C HIS A 363 17.63 2.67 2.57
N GLY A 364 17.11 2.08 1.47
CA GLY A 364 15.94 1.19 1.47
C GLY A 364 16.29 -0.27 1.60
N LEU A 365 15.42 -1.12 1.02
CA LEU A 365 15.47 -2.57 1.18
C LEU A 365 16.55 -3.26 0.35
N ALA A 366 16.98 -2.63 -0.76
CA ALA A 366 17.96 -3.23 -1.67
C ALA A 366 19.26 -3.61 -0.94
N GLN A 367 19.67 -4.86 -1.05
CA GLN A 367 20.85 -5.39 -0.35
C GLN A 367 20.91 -4.96 1.13
N PHE A 368 19.81 -5.15 1.83
CA PHE A 368 19.58 -4.55 3.15
C PHE A 368 20.70 -4.80 4.16
N ASP A 369 21.22 -6.01 4.21
CA ASP A 369 22.33 -6.41 5.08
C ASP A 369 23.64 -6.70 4.32
N GLY A 370 23.76 -6.16 3.12
CA GLY A 370 24.89 -6.36 2.22
C GLY A 370 24.71 -7.53 1.25
N ALA A 371 23.60 -8.25 1.36
CA ALA A 371 23.18 -9.32 0.45
C ALA A 371 21.75 -9.05 -0.06
N ALA A 372 21.35 -9.76 -1.13
CA ALA A 372 19.96 -9.79 -1.57
C ALA A 372 19.10 -10.47 -0.49
N LEU A 373 18.41 -9.66 0.32
CA LEU A 373 17.63 -10.12 1.46
C LEU A 373 16.14 -10.15 1.17
N TYR A 374 15.56 -9.01 0.81
CA TYR A 374 14.15 -8.87 0.44
C TYR A 374 13.89 -9.23 -1.02
N GLU A 375 14.88 -9.04 -1.88
CA GLU A 375 14.87 -9.35 -3.31
C GLU A 375 15.53 -10.70 -3.62
N HIS A 376 15.31 -11.20 -4.85
CA HIS A 376 16.08 -12.32 -5.38
C HIS A 376 17.50 -11.89 -5.78
N ALA A 377 18.48 -12.76 -5.57
CA ALA A 377 19.87 -12.50 -5.94
C ALA A 377 20.11 -12.57 -7.47
N ASP A 378 19.38 -13.47 -8.16
CA ASP A 378 19.44 -13.57 -9.62
C ASP A 378 18.60 -12.46 -10.27
N PRO A 379 19.20 -11.56 -11.07
CA PRO A 379 18.45 -10.46 -11.70
C PRO A 379 17.37 -10.94 -12.68
N ARG A 380 17.42 -12.17 -13.16
CA ARG A 380 16.36 -12.77 -13.98
C ARG A 380 15.08 -13.07 -13.19
N GLU A 381 15.16 -13.09 -11.87
CA GLU A 381 14.03 -13.21 -10.95
C GLU A 381 13.81 -11.91 -10.16
N GLY A 382 14.89 -11.22 -9.80
CA GLY A 382 14.92 -10.13 -8.83
C GLY A 382 14.81 -8.73 -9.39
N MET A 383 14.67 -8.53 -10.73
CA MET A 383 14.64 -7.19 -11.31
C MET A 383 13.56 -7.06 -12.39
N HIS A 384 12.70 -6.05 -12.26
CA HIS A 384 11.82 -5.57 -13.33
C HIS A 384 12.59 -4.56 -14.21
N ARG A 385 12.86 -4.93 -15.47
CA ARG A 385 13.63 -4.08 -16.38
C ARG A 385 12.87 -2.85 -16.81
N ASP A 386 11.59 -2.98 -17.08
CA ASP A 386 10.74 -1.88 -17.57
C ASP A 386 10.53 -0.80 -16.51
N TRP A 387 10.50 -1.17 -15.23
CA TRP A 387 10.27 -0.26 -14.11
C TRP A 387 11.54 0.10 -13.34
N ASN A 388 12.65 -0.59 -13.65
CA ASN A 388 13.93 -0.44 -12.93
C ASN A 388 13.76 -0.62 -11.40
N THR A 389 13.01 -1.63 -11.00
CA THR A 389 12.69 -1.96 -9.60
C THR A 389 13.09 -3.39 -9.27
N LEU A 390 13.26 -3.67 -7.99
CA LEU A 390 13.57 -5.00 -7.47
C LEU A 390 12.30 -5.77 -7.14
N VAL A 391 12.33 -7.09 -7.32
CA VAL A 391 11.19 -8.00 -7.07
C VAL A 391 11.37 -8.67 -5.72
N TYR A 392 10.34 -8.67 -4.89
CA TYR A 392 10.33 -9.39 -3.61
C TYR A 392 10.53 -10.88 -3.78
N ASN A 393 11.36 -11.47 -2.90
CA ASN A 393 11.56 -12.91 -2.84
C ASN A 393 10.48 -13.57 -1.98
N TYR A 394 9.35 -13.90 -2.60
CA TYR A 394 8.22 -14.57 -1.92
C TYR A 394 8.55 -15.98 -1.42
N GLY A 395 9.69 -16.55 -1.81
CA GLY A 395 10.16 -17.84 -1.32
C GLY A 395 10.78 -17.78 0.08
N ARG A 396 11.01 -16.56 0.64
CA ARG A 396 11.49 -16.39 2.02
C ARG A 396 10.30 -16.13 2.95
N PRO A 397 10.06 -16.98 3.94
CA PRO A 397 8.95 -16.78 4.88
C PRO A 397 8.98 -15.42 5.60
N GLU A 398 10.17 -14.92 5.95
CA GLU A 398 10.33 -13.61 6.60
C GLU A 398 9.92 -12.46 5.67
N VAL A 399 10.13 -12.58 4.36
CA VAL A 399 9.69 -11.59 3.37
C VAL A 399 8.17 -11.64 3.22
N THR A 400 7.57 -12.82 3.16
CA THR A 400 6.10 -12.95 3.16
C THR A 400 5.49 -12.44 4.45
N ALA A 401 6.11 -12.73 5.61
CA ALA A 401 5.69 -12.16 6.89
C ALA A 401 5.75 -10.62 6.91
N TYR A 402 6.81 -10.04 6.34
CA TYR A 402 6.95 -8.58 6.19
C TYR A 402 5.82 -7.99 5.35
N LEU A 403 5.52 -8.57 4.18
CA LEU A 403 4.44 -8.09 3.30
C LEU A 403 3.06 -8.27 3.95
N LEU A 404 2.78 -9.44 4.54
CA LEU A 404 1.53 -9.68 5.27
C LEU A 404 1.37 -8.71 6.44
N GLY A 405 2.44 -8.49 7.21
CA GLY A 405 2.43 -7.53 8.32
C GLY A 405 2.06 -6.13 7.86
N SER A 406 2.56 -5.69 6.70
CA SER A 406 2.18 -4.41 6.10
C SER A 406 0.69 -4.36 5.76
N ALA A 407 0.17 -5.35 5.04
CA ALA A 407 -1.26 -5.39 4.69
C ALA A 407 -2.15 -5.34 5.93
N LEU A 408 -1.81 -6.13 6.95
CA LEU A 408 -2.55 -6.16 8.22
C LEU A 408 -2.41 -4.86 9.02
N GLU A 409 -1.26 -4.16 8.94
CA GLU A 409 -1.09 -2.84 9.56
C GLU A 409 -2.08 -1.82 8.99
N TRP A 410 -2.21 -1.76 7.67
CA TRP A 410 -3.15 -0.84 7.02
C TRP A 410 -4.60 -1.14 7.36
N ILE A 411 -4.98 -2.41 7.42
CA ILE A 411 -6.36 -2.84 7.69
C ILE A 411 -6.72 -2.66 9.18
N GLU A 412 -5.85 -3.11 10.08
CA GLU A 412 -6.15 -3.14 11.51
C GLU A 412 -5.84 -1.83 12.21
N HIS A 413 -4.69 -1.20 11.90
CA HIS A 413 -4.27 0.02 12.58
C HIS A 413 -4.96 1.26 12.00
N TYR A 414 -5.14 1.31 10.66
CA TYR A 414 -5.78 2.45 9.99
C TYR A 414 -7.23 2.18 9.59
N HIS A 415 -7.82 1.07 10.01
CA HIS A 415 -9.21 0.71 9.74
C HIS A 415 -9.61 0.70 8.26
N LEU A 416 -8.68 0.44 7.34
CA LEU A 416 -8.99 0.47 5.92
C LEU A 416 -10.03 -0.58 5.52
N ASP A 417 -10.87 -0.22 4.54
CA ASP A 417 -11.95 -1.06 4.02
C ASP A 417 -11.52 -1.96 2.88
N GLY A 418 -10.35 -1.71 2.33
CA GLY A 418 -9.81 -2.56 1.28
C GLY A 418 -8.38 -2.22 0.90
N LEU A 419 -7.79 -3.17 0.15
CA LEU A 419 -6.51 -3.03 -0.54
C LEU A 419 -6.73 -3.32 -2.02
N ARG A 420 -6.32 -2.41 -2.89
CA ARG A 420 -6.07 -2.72 -4.30
C ARG A 420 -4.63 -3.19 -4.39
N VAL A 421 -4.40 -4.40 -4.85
CA VAL A 421 -3.06 -4.99 -4.97
C VAL A 421 -2.55 -4.72 -6.38
N ASP A 422 -1.51 -3.89 -6.44
CA ASP A 422 -0.87 -3.44 -7.66
C ASP A 422 -0.11 -4.55 -8.37
N ALA A 423 -0.13 -4.54 -9.70
CA ALA A 423 0.71 -5.33 -10.58
C ALA A 423 0.70 -6.85 -10.29
N VAL A 424 -0.45 -7.43 -9.95
CA VAL A 424 -0.58 -8.85 -9.63
C VAL A 424 -0.10 -9.75 -10.78
N ALA A 425 -0.33 -9.36 -12.03
CA ALA A 425 0.18 -10.08 -13.20
C ALA A 425 1.71 -10.26 -13.14
N SER A 426 2.45 -9.22 -12.73
CA SER A 426 3.90 -9.29 -12.59
C SER A 426 4.37 -10.21 -11.46
N MET A 427 3.52 -10.43 -10.46
CA MET A 427 3.78 -11.35 -9.36
C MET A 427 3.55 -12.81 -9.80
N LEU A 428 2.51 -13.05 -10.61
CA LEU A 428 2.08 -14.40 -10.99
C LEU A 428 3.01 -15.07 -12.00
N TYR A 429 3.71 -14.29 -12.83
CA TYR A 429 4.49 -14.82 -13.94
C TYR A 429 5.95 -14.42 -13.89
N ARG A 430 6.83 -15.44 -13.90
CA ARG A 430 8.29 -15.27 -13.89
C ARG A 430 8.84 -14.67 -15.19
N ASP A 431 8.11 -14.81 -16.29
CA ASP A 431 8.43 -14.26 -17.62
C ASP A 431 7.80 -12.89 -17.87
N TYR A 432 7.12 -12.28 -16.91
CA TYR A 432 6.47 -10.98 -17.09
C TYR A 432 7.49 -9.91 -17.47
N GLY A 433 7.28 -9.23 -18.60
CA GLY A 433 8.17 -8.20 -19.12
C GLY A 433 9.58 -8.70 -19.51
N ARG A 434 9.78 -10.00 -19.74
CA ARG A 434 11.07 -10.61 -20.05
C ARG A 434 11.03 -11.38 -21.37
N ALA A 435 12.14 -11.32 -22.12
CA ALA A 435 12.30 -12.13 -23.32
C ALA A 435 12.63 -13.60 -22.99
N GLU A 436 12.51 -14.47 -24.00
CA GLU A 436 12.89 -15.87 -23.87
C GLU A 436 14.38 -15.99 -23.45
N GLY A 437 14.64 -16.81 -22.42
CA GLY A 437 15.98 -16.99 -21.83
C GLY A 437 16.38 -15.94 -20.79
N GLU A 438 15.57 -14.91 -20.55
CA GLU A 438 15.83 -13.84 -19.58
C GLU A 438 15.08 -14.03 -18.25
N TRP A 439 14.48 -15.17 -18.04
CA TRP A 439 13.76 -15.53 -16.81
C TRP A 439 14.12 -16.96 -16.37
N VAL A 440 13.81 -17.27 -15.11
CA VAL A 440 14.10 -18.59 -14.50
C VAL A 440 12.77 -19.33 -14.32
N PRO A 441 12.62 -20.53 -14.92
CA PRO A 441 11.44 -21.37 -14.72
C PRO A 441 11.23 -21.76 -13.25
N ASN A 442 9.98 -22.05 -12.88
CA ASN A 442 9.66 -22.59 -11.57
C ASN A 442 10.17 -24.04 -11.42
N ALA A 443 10.01 -24.65 -10.24
CA ALA A 443 10.48 -26.00 -9.93
C ALA A 443 9.91 -27.12 -10.85
N HIS A 444 8.84 -26.81 -11.59
CA HIS A 444 8.19 -27.73 -12.54
C HIS A 444 8.48 -27.37 -14.01
N GLY A 445 9.33 -26.36 -14.25
CA GLY A 445 9.67 -25.90 -15.58
C GLY A 445 8.65 -24.92 -16.21
N GLY A 446 7.65 -24.51 -15.46
CA GLY A 446 6.63 -23.54 -15.88
C GLY A 446 7.03 -22.09 -15.61
N ARG A 447 6.20 -21.17 -16.09
CA ARG A 447 6.41 -19.72 -15.95
C ARG A 447 5.73 -19.11 -14.73
N GLU A 448 4.84 -19.84 -14.08
CA GLU A 448 4.10 -19.36 -12.91
C GLU A 448 5.04 -19.20 -11.72
N ASN A 449 4.91 -18.10 -10.99
CA ASN A 449 5.62 -17.89 -9.73
C ASN A 449 4.82 -18.52 -8.59
N LEU A 450 5.13 -19.77 -8.28
CA LEU A 450 4.36 -20.55 -7.30
C LEU A 450 4.44 -19.98 -5.88
N GLU A 451 5.56 -19.37 -5.54
CA GLU A 451 5.79 -18.71 -4.25
C GLU A 451 4.91 -17.46 -4.11
N ALA A 452 4.80 -16.65 -5.16
CA ALA A 452 3.90 -15.49 -5.19
C ALA A 452 2.42 -15.93 -5.14
N VAL A 453 2.05 -17.01 -5.84
CA VAL A 453 0.69 -17.59 -5.76
C VAL A 453 0.37 -18.01 -4.34
N ALA A 454 1.31 -18.68 -3.66
CA ALA A 454 1.14 -19.09 -2.27
C ALA A 454 0.98 -17.89 -1.34
N PHE A 455 1.78 -16.83 -1.54
CA PHE A 455 1.69 -15.57 -0.80
C PHE A 455 0.32 -14.90 -1.00
N LEU A 456 -0.15 -14.73 -2.23
CA LEU A 456 -1.44 -14.09 -2.52
C LEU A 456 -2.62 -14.85 -1.90
N ARG A 457 -2.58 -16.20 -1.94
CA ARG A 457 -3.57 -17.04 -1.26
C ARG A 457 -3.52 -16.88 0.26
N GLN A 458 -2.32 -16.78 0.83
CA GLN A 458 -2.16 -16.54 2.25
C GLN A 458 -2.71 -15.17 2.62
N LEU A 459 -2.35 -14.12 1.89
CA LEU A 459 -2.84 -12.75 2.08
C LEU A 459 -4.38 -12.71 2.13
N ASN A 460 -5.03 -13.25 1.11
CA ASN A 460 -6.50 -13.24 1.01
C ASN A 460 -7.15 -14.07 2.10
N ARG A 461 -6.56 -15.20 2.48
CA ARG A 461 -7.07 -16.05 3.57
C ARG A 461 -6.97 -15.34 4.92
N GLU A 462 -5.84 -14.72 5.22
CA GLU A 462 -5.61 -13.98 6.46
C GLU A 462 -6.59 -12.82 6.60
N ILE A 463 -6.74 -12.01 5.53
CA ILE A 463 -7.67 -10.88 5.52
C ILE A 463 -9.11 -11.37 5.69
N ALA A 464 -9.55 -12.35 4.90
CA ALA A 464 -10.93 -12.85 4.98
C ALA A 464 -11.27 -13.46 6.35
N THR A 465 -10.27 -14.07 7.01
CA THR A 465 -10.46 -14.71 8.31
C THR A 465 -10.47 -13.72 9.47
N GLN A 466 -9.55 -12.77 9.46
CA GLN A 466 -9.35 -11.83 10.57
C GLN A 466 -10.22 -10.58 10.43
N PHE A 467 -10.50 -10.15 9.20
CA PHE A 467 -11.19 -8.90 8.89
C PHE A 467 -12.30 -9.12 7.85
N PRO A 468 -13.35 -9.85 8.21
CA PRO A 468 -14.47 -10.09 7.29
C PRO A 468 -15.05 -8.76 6.78
N GLY A 469 -15.37 -8.73 5.48
CA GLY A 469 -15.92 -7.54 4.81
C GLY A 469 -14.87 -6.59 4.22
N VAL A 470 -13.59 -6.76 4.53
CA VAL A 470 -12.51 -6.00 3.86
C VAL A 470 -12.34 -6.48 2.43
N LEU A 471 -12.23 -5.53 1.50
CA LEU A 471 -12.05 -5.80 0.08
C LEU A 471 -10.58 -6.09 -0.24
N THR A 472 -10.35 -7.07 -1.11
CA THR A 472 -9.06 -7.27 -1.78
C THR A 472 -9.30 -7.26 -3.28
N ILE A 473 -8.74 -6.27 -3.98
CA ILE A 473 -8.98 -6.01 -5.39
C ILE A 473 -7.68 -6.24 -6.14
N ALA A 474 -7.66 -7.18 -7.08
CA ALA A 474 -6.47 -7.46 -7.89
C ALA A 474 -6.41 -6.57 -9.13
N GLU A 475 -5.30 -5.87 -9.35
CA GLU A 475 -4.95 -5.39 -10.68
C GLU A 475 -4.20 -6.51 -11.40
N GLU A 476 -4.95 -7.27 -12.18
CA GLU A 476 -4.45 -8.44 -12.92
C GLU A 476 -4.98 -8.38 -14.36
N SER A 477 -4.08 -8.15 -15.32
CA SER A 477 -4.41 -7.90 -16.73
C SER A 477 -4.34 -9.13 -17.63
N THR A 478 -3.96 -10.29 -17.08
CA THR A 478 -3.81 -11.52 -17.85
C THR A 478 -5.07 -12.42 -17.78
N ALA A 479 -5.03 -13.54 -18.47
CA ALA A 479 -6.06 -14.57 -18.42
C ALA A 479 -5.85 -15.59 -17.27
N TRP A 480 -5.23 -15.20 -16.17
CA TRP A 480 -5.11 -16.08 -15.00
C TRP A 480 -6.50 -16.49 -14.50
N PRO A 481 -6.81 -17.80 -14.41
CA PRO A 481 -8.15 -18.23 -14.05
C PRO A 481 -8.39 -18.15 -12.55
N GLY A 482 -9.59 -17.75 -12.15
CA GLY A 482 -10.06 -17.82 -10.77
C GLY A 482 -9.34 -16.86 -9.83
N VAL A 483 -9.02 -15.64 -10.26
CA VAL A 483 -8.47 -14.60 -9.38
C VAL A 483 -9.41 -14.35 -8.20
N THR A 484 -10.72 -14.31 -8.45
CA THR A 484 -11.76 -14.09 -7.43
C THR A 484 -12.44 -15.37 -6.97
N ALA A 485 -12.05 -16.52 -7.48
CA ALA A 485 -12.57 -17.80 -7.01
C ALA A 485 -12.03 -18.14 -5.62
N ALA A 486 -12.81 -18.94 -4.89
CA ALA A 486 -12.41 -19.37 -3.55
C ALA A 486 -11.09 -20.18 -3.59
N ILE A 487 -10.28 -20.03 -2.56
CA ILE A 487 -9.00 -20.75 -2.44
C ILE A 487 -9.24 -22.27 -2.40
N SER A 488 -10.35 -22.73 -1.81
CA SER A 488 -10.77 -24.15 -1.81
C SER A 488 -10.98 -24.70 -3.21
N ASP A 489 -11.34 -23.85 -4.16
CA ASP A 489 -11.63 -24.22 -5.55
C ASP A 489 -10.40 -23.97 -6.47
N GLY A 490 -9.24 -23.71 -5.86
CA GLY A 490 -7.98 -23.45 -6.57
C GLY A 490 -7.75 -22.00 -6.96
N GLY A 491 -8.66 -21.08 -6.60
CA GLY A 491 -8.54 -19.65 -6.87
C GLY A 491 -7.49 -18.94 -6.03
N LEU A 492 -7.33 -17.63 -6.27
CA LEU A 492 -6.44 -16.76 -5.47
C LEU A 492 -7.15 -16.16 -4.25
N GLY A 493 -8.48 -16.13 -4.23
CA GLY A 493 -9.28 -15.66 -3.09
C GLY A 493 -9.47 -14.15 -3.00
N PHE A 494 -9.13 -13.37 -4.04
CA PHE A 494 -9.48 -11.95 -4.08
C PHE A 494 -10.99 -11.74 -4.05
N THR A 495 -11.42 -10.63 -3.49
CA THR A 495 -12.84 -10.27 -3.53
C THR A 495 -13.25 -9.73 -4.89
N HIS A 496 -12.37 -8.99 -5.56
CA HIS A 496 -12.60 -8.37 -6.87
C HIS A 496 -11.35 -8.38 -7.74
N LYS A 497 -11.57 -8.15 -9.04
CA LYS A 497 -10.51 -7.98 -10.05
C LYS A 497 -10.87 -6.80 -10.95
N TRP A 498 -9.89 -5.96 -11.33
CA TRP A 498 -10.09 -4.95 -12.37
C TRP A 498 -10.33 -5.62 -13.73
N ASN A 499 -11.32 -5.12 -14.48
CA ASN A 499 -11.61 -5.58 -15.84
C ASN A 499 -10.87 -4.72 -16.88
N MET A 500 -9.59 -4.98 -17.05
CA MET A 500 -8.74 -4.25 -18.00
C MET A 500 -9.17 -4.50 -19.46
N GLY A 501 -9.67 -5.71 -19.78
CA GLY A 501 -10.17 -6.05 -21.11
C GLY A 501 -11.39 -5.21 -21.48
N TRP A 502 -12.36 -5.09 -20.58
CA TRP A 502 -13.52 -4.20 -20.78
C TRP A 502 -13.10 -2.75 -21.00
N MET A 503 -12.17 -2.24 -20.20
CA MET A 503 -11.66 -0.88 -20.32
C MET A 503 -11.03 -0.64 -21.69
N HIS A 504 -10.10 -1.49 -22.12
CA HIS A 504 -9.43 -1.37 -23.41
C HIS A 504 -10.41 -1.38 -24.58
N ASP A 505 -11.33 -2.35 -24.59
CA ASP A 505 -12.27 -2.54 -25.69
C ASP A 505 -13.25 -1.38 -25.79
N THR A 506 -13.84 -0.98 -24.67
CA THR A 506 -14.88 0.06 -24.66
C THR A 506 -14.31 1.45 -24.86
N LEU A 507 -13.17 1.79 -24.24
CA LEU A 507 -12.50 3.06 -24.45
C LEU A 507 -11.98 3.17 -25.89
N GLY A 508 -11.34 2.12 -26.41
CA GLY A 508 -10.89 2.09 -27.80
C GLY A 508 -12.02 2.25 -28.80
N TYR A 509 -13.21 1.70 -28.51
CA TYR A 509 -14.42 1.94 -29.32
C TYR A 509 -14.88 3.39 -29.23
N MET A 510 -14.93 3.97 -28.04
CA MET A 510 -15.44 5.34 -27.83
C MET A 510 -14.53 6.42 -28.44
N GLN A 511 -13.23 6.15 -28.55
CA GLN A 511 -12.24 7.02 -29.22
C GLN A 511 -12.43 7.10 -30.75
N ARG A 512 -13.12 6.11 -31.36
CA ARG A 512 -13.33 6.08 -32.81
C ARG A 512 -14.36 7.11 -33.25
N ASP A 513 -14.16 7.63 -34.47
CA ASP A 513 -15.19 8.44 -35.11
C ASP A 513 -16.51 7.63 -35.20
N PRO A 514 -17.66 8.21 -34.84
CA PRO A 514 -18.94 7.52 -34.92
C PRO A 514 -19.25 6.87 -36.27
N ALA A 515 -18.69 7.38 -37.37
CA ALA A 515 -18.86 6.79 -38.71
C ALA A 515 -18.15 5.43 -38.86
N GLU A 516 -17.15 5.14 -38.06
CA GLU A 516 -16.37 3.88 -38.11
C GLU A 516 -16.87 2.84 -37.09
N ARG A 517 -17.68 3.26 -36.10
CA ARG A 517 -18.11 2.43 -34.97
C ARG A 517 -18.85 1.16 -35.37
N ALA A 518 -19.61 1.18 -36.46
CA ALA A 518 -20.33 0.01 -36.97
C ALA A 518 -19.45 -1.21 -37.22
N GLN A 519 -18.19 -0.99 -37.64
CA GLN A 519 -17.23 -2.06 -37.93
C GLN A 519 -16.57 -2.63 -36.66
N HIS A 520 -16.70 -1.93 -35.52
CA HIS A 520 -16.07 -2.29 -34.27
C HIS A 520 -17.07 -2.59 -33.14
N HIS A 521 -18.34 -2.81 -33.50
CA HIS A 521 -19.43 -3.01 -32.55
C HIS A 521 -19.17 -4.17 -31.55
N SER A 522 -18.46 -5.20 -31.99
CA SER A 522 -18.07 -6.33 -31.12
C SER A 522 -17.18 -5.94 -29.93
N GLN A 523 -16.45 -4.86 -30.02
CA GLN A 523 -15.65 -4.37 -28.88
C GLN A 523 -16.54 -4.02 -27.66
N LEU A 524 -17.77 -3.58 -27.88
CA LEU A 524 -18.71 -3.27 -26.81
C LEU A 524 -19.37 -4.52 -26.20
N THR A 525 -19.48 -5.60 -26.97
CA THR A 525 -20.19 -6.80 -26.54
C THR A 525 -19.28 -7.92 -26.08
N PHE A 526 -18.00 -7.90 -26.47
CA PHE A 526 -17.04 -8.93 -26.13
C PHE A 526 -16.84 -9.08 -24.62
N GLY A 527 -16.78 -7.98 -23.88
CA GLY A 527 -16.63 -7.98 -22.42
C GLY A 527 -17.72 -8.78 -21.69
N LEU A 528 -18.92 -8.90 -22.27
CA LEU A 528 -20.03 -9.68 -21.69
C LEU A 528 -19.84 -11.19 -21.81
N VAL A 529 -18.93 -11.66 -22.68
CA VAL A 529 -18.63 -13.09 -22.83
C VAL A 529 -18.02 -13.66 -21.54
N TYR A 530 -17.25 -12.84 -20.82
CA TYR A 530 -16.52 -13.23 -19.60
C TYR A 530 -16.90 -12.40 -18.37
N ALA A 531 -17.89 -11.50 -18.46
CA ALA A 531 -18.26 -10.56 -17.41
C ALA A 531 -18.63 -11.22 -16.06
N PHE A 532 -18.95 -12.51 -16.06
CA PHE A 532 -19.36 -13.28 -14.89
C PHE A 532 -18.37 -14.36 -14.47
N ASP A 533 -17.20 -14.45 -15.14
CA ASP A 533 -16.14 -15.39 -14.78
C ASP A 533 -15.42 -14.97 -13.50
N GLU A 534 -15.36 -13.66 -13.24
CA GLU A 534 -14.76 -13.04 -12.07
C GLU A 534 -15.70 -11.97 -11.49
N ARG A 535 -15.41 -11.52 -10.29
CA ARG A 535 -16.10 -10.36 -9.67
C ARG A 535 -15.37 -9.09 -10.10
N PHE A 536 -15.83 -8.49 -11.17
CA PHE A 536 -15.13 -7.39 -11.81
C PHE A 536 -15.48 -6.01 -11.22
N VAL A 537 -14.44 -5.17 -11.07
CA VAL A 537 -14.52 -3.71 -11.04
C VAL A 537 -14.21 -3.19 -12.44
N LEU A 538 -15.03 -2.30 -12.96
CA LEU A 538 -14.81 -1.64 -14.25
C LEU A 538 -13.96 -0.39 -14.00
N PRO A 539 -12.66 -0.37 -14.38
CA PRO A 539 -11.80 0.77 -14.13
C PRO A 539 -11.84 1.76 -15.31
N LEU A 540 -12.00 3.03 -15.00
CA LEU A 540 -11.47 4.14 -15.78
C LEU A 540 -10.52 4.86 -14.84
N SER A 541 -9.30 4.38 -14.77
CA SER A 541 -8.30 4.68 -13.76
C SER A 541 -7.35 5.80 -14.17
N HIS A 542 -6.35 6.05 -13.34
CA HIS A 542 -5.28 7.01 -13.63
C HIS A 542 -4.48 6.67 -14.88
N ASP A 543 -4.36 5.38 -15.24
CA ASP A 543 -3.56 4.93 -16.39
C ASP A 543 -4.13 5.41 -17.73
N GLU A 544 -5.44 5.61 -17.84
CA GLU A 544 -6.10 6.03 -19.07
C GLU A 544 -5.95 7.53 -19.37
N VAL A 545 -5.42 8.33 -18.45
CA VAL A 545 -5.39 9.80 -18.54
C VAL A 545 -4.00 10.41 -18.37
N VAL A 546 -2.97 9.67 -18.76
CA VAL A 546 -1.54 10.04 -18.65
C VAL A 546 -0.81 9.85 -19.98
N HIS A 547 0.45 10.28 -20.03
CA HIS A 547 1.40 10.04 -21.12
C HIS A 547 0.98 10.61 -22.50
N GLY A 548 0.28 11.75 -22.53
CA GLY A 548 -0.09 12.45 -23.77
C GLY A 548 -1.38 11.95 -24.41
N THR A 549 -2.17 11.14 -23.68
CA THR A 549 -3.47 10.67 -24.15
C THR A 549 -4.59 11.71 -24.00
N GLY A 550 -4.39 12.69 -23.12
CA GLY A 550 -5.43 13.63 -22.68
C GLY A 550 -6.34 13.03 -21.61
N GLY A 551 -7.12 13.87 -20.93
CA GLY A 551 -8.22 13.40 -20.09
C GLY A 551 -9.27 12.66 -20.92
N LEU A 552 -10.15 11.86 -20.28
CA LEU A 552 -11.16 11.07 -21.00
C LEU A 552 -12.00 11.92 -21.98
N LEU A 553 -12.32 13.17 -21.63
CA LEU A 553 -13.03 14.08 -22.51
C LEU A 553 -12.19 14.45 -23.75
N GLY A 554 -10.88 14.66 -23.57
CA GLY A 554 -9.94 14.98 -24.65
C GLY A 554 -9.81 13.87 -25.67
N GLN A 555 -10.00 12.62 -25.26
CA GLN A 555 -9.93 11.42 -26.09
C GLN A 555 -11.18 11.17 -26.92
N MET A 556 -12.32 11.83 -26.58
CA MET A 556 -13.57 11.64 -27.34
C MET A 556 -13.51 12.36 -28.70
N PRO A 557 -14.10 11.77 -29.78
CA PRO A 557 -14.06 12.36 -31.11
C PRO A 557 -15.07 13.48 -31.30
N GLY A 558 -14.79 14.34 -32.27
CA GLY A 558 -15.72 15.39 -32.75
C GLY A 558 -15.48 16.75 -32.13
N ASP A 559 -16.46 17.63 -32.32
CA ASP A 559 -16.49 18.97 -31.69
C ASP A 559 -16.83 18.90 -30.21
N ASP A 560 -16.72 20.01 -29.50
CA ASP A 560 -16.95 20.06 -28.04
C ASP A 560 -18.28 19.44 -27.61
N TRP A 561 -19.37 19.69 -28.36
CA TRP A 561 -20.67 19.14 -28.02
C TRP A 561 -20.67 17.62 -28.10
N ARG A 562 -20.08 17.08 -29.19
CA ARG A 562 -19.98 15.63 -29.41
C ARG A 562 -19.08 14.94 -28.41
N ARG A 563 -17.95 15.58 -28.04
CA ARG A 563 -17.04 15.06 -27.02
C ARG A 563 -17.74 14.90 -25.67
N PHE A 564 -18.41 15.95 -25.20
CA PHE A 564 -19.22 15.87 -23.98
C PHE A 564 -20.35 14.84 -24.10
N ALA A 565 -21.06 14.77 -25.22
CA ALA A 565 -22.12 13.80 -25.42
C ALA A 565 -21.58 12.36 -25.40
N ASN A 566 -20.46 12.08 -26.08
CA ASN A 566 -19.80 10.78 -26.05
C ASN A 566 -19.40 10.37 -24.63
N LEU A 567 -18.75 11.26 -23.87
CA LEU A 567 -18.32 10.94 -22.52
C LEU A 567 -19.51 10.72 -21.58
N ARG A 568 -20.59 11.52 -21.69
CA ARG A 568 -21.83 11.30 -20.93
C ARG A 568 -22.44 9.93 -21.23
N ALA A 569 -22.52 9.57 -22.52
CA ALA A 569 -23.06 8.28 -22.95
C ALA A 569 -22.20 7.12 -22.45
N TYR A 570 -20.89 7.26 -22.50
CA TYR A 570 -19.94 6.22 -22.07
C TYR A 570 -20.00 5.98 -20.55
N LEU A 571 -19.99 7.03 -19.74
CA LEU A 571 -20.11 6.88 -18.29
C LEU A 571 -21.46 6.24 -17.90
N ALA A 572 -22.55 6.63 -18.54
CA ALA A 572 -23.82 5.98 -18.27
C ALA A 572 -23.86 4.51 -18.76
N LEU A 573 -23.24 4.18 -19.88
CA LEU A 573 -23.09 2.79 -20.31
C LEU A 573 -22.30 1.98 -19.27
N MET A 574 -21.19 2.55 -18.75
CA MET A 574 -20.39 1.92 -17.70
C MET A 574 -21.20 1.67 -16.42
N TRP A 575 -22.00 2.68 -15.96
CA TRP A 575 -22.81 2.50 -14.74
C TRP A 575 -23.92 1.46 -14.89
N ALA A 576 -24.44 1.27 -16.10
CA ALA A 576 -25.43 0.22 -16.36
C ALA A 576 -24.82 -1.17 -16.58
N HIS A 577 -23.56 -1.26 -17.05
CA HIS A 577 -22.87 -2.51 -17.34
C HIS A 577 -22.67 -3.34 -16.06
N PRO A 578 -22.73 -4.70 -16.11
CA PRO A 578 -22.34 -5.56 -15.00
C PRO A 578 -20.92 -5.24 -14.47
N GLY A 579 -20.73 -5.33 -13.16
CA GLY A 579 -19.47 -5.00 -12.48
C GLY A 579 -19.58 -3.73 -11.62
N ASP A 580 -18.67 -3.58 -10.67
CA ASP A 580 -18.57 -2.39 -9.83
C ASP A 580 -17.85 -1.26 -10.57
N LYS A 581 -17.86 -0.04 -10.04
CA LYS A 581 -17.43 1.14 -10.77
C LYS A 581 -16.21 1.77 -10.12
N LEU A 582 -15.21 2.13 -10.93
CA LEU A 582 -14.08 2.94 -10.51
C LEU A 582 -13.86 4.08 -11.51
N LEU A 583 -13.77 5.29 -11.01
CA LEU A 583 -13.52 6.49 -11.80
C LEU A 583 -12.41 7.31 -11.17
N PHE A 584 -11.37 7.62 -11.96
CA PHE A 584 -10.27 8.48 -11.52
C PHE A 584 -10.70 9.95 -11.46
N MET A 585 -10.17 10.63 -10.47
CA MET A 585 -10.38 12.05 -10.20
C MET A 585 -10.18 12.92 -11.44
N GLY A 586 -11.06 13.91 -11.64
CA GLY A 586 -11.07 14.82 -12.79
C GLY A 586 -11.93 14.33 -13.96
N ALA A 587 -12.15 13.03 -14.10
CA ALA A 587 -13.01 12.46 -15.14
C ALA A 587 -14.50 12.80 -14.91
N GLU A 588 -14.92 12.93 -13.66
CA GLU A 588 -16.29 13.23 -13.27
C GLU A 588 -16.78 14.61 -13.72
N PHE A 589 -15.89 15.55 -13.94
CA PHE A 589 -16.23 16.85 -14.53
C PHE A 589 -15.63 17.06 -15.92
N GLY A 590 -14.99 16.03 -16.49
CA GLY A 590 -14.47 16.05 -17.85
C GLY A 590 -13.24 16.95 -18.01
N GLN A 591 -12.18 16.72 -17.21
CA GLN A 591 -10.90 17.39 -17.41
C GLN A 591 -10.38 17.11 -18.82
N TRP A 592 -9.85 18.15 -19.49
CA TRP A 592 -9.33 18.04 -20.86
C TRP A 592 -7.92 17.47 -20.95
N ALA A 593 -7.06 18.00 -20.09
CA ALA A 593 -5.63 17.69 -20.09
C ALA A 593 -5.36 16.34 -19.43
N ASP A 594 -4.21 15.77 -19.75
CA ASP A 594 -3.61 14.68 -18.96
C ASP A 594 -3.61 15.03 -17.48
N TRP A 595 -3.73 14.03 -16.63
CA TRP A 595 -3.44 14.21 -15.23
C TRP A 595 -1.98 14.59 -15.02
N ASN A 596 -1.75 15.62 -14.23
CA ASN A 596 -0.42 16.07 -13.82
C ASN A 596 -0.29 15.98 -12.30
N HIS A 597 0.56 15.08 -11.83
CA HIS A 597 0.77 14.84 -10.40
C HIS A 597 1.40 16.02 -9.64
N ASP A 598 1.98 17.00 -10.33
CA ASP A 598 2.60 18.20 -9.75
C ASP A 598 1.66 19.43 -9.69
N GLN A 599 0.41 19.27 -10.08
CA GLN A 599 -0.59 20.36 -10.11
C GLN A 599 -1.93 19.89 -9.55
N SER A 600 -2.74 20.84 -9.09
CA SER A 600 -4.16 20.57 -8.82
C SER A 600 -4.88 20.14 -10.08
N LEU A 601 -5.99 19.42 -9.93
CA LEU A 601 -6.96 19.26 -11.01
C LEU A 601 -7.42 20.65 -11.50
N ASP A 602 -7.90 20.69 -12.75
CA ASP A 602 -8.36 21.91 -13.42
C ASP A 602 -9.72 22.39 -12.89
N TRP A 603 -9.82 22.66 -11.59
CA TRP A 603 -11.06 23.03 -10.90
C TRP A 603 -11.77 24.22 -11.51
N HIS A 604 -11.06 25.12 -12.19
CA HIS A 604 -11.60 26.26 -12.90
C HIS A 604 -12.57 25.88 -14.05
N LEU A 605 -12.46 24.63 -14.55
CA LEU A 605 -13.38 24.12 -15.57
C LEU A 605 -14.81 24.04 -15.08
N LEU A 606 -15.04 23.91 -13.78
CA LEU A 606 -16.37 23.93 -13.17
C LEU A 606 -17.06 25.29 -13.25
N ASP A 607 -16.38 26.36 -13.65
CA ASP A 607 -17.03 27.62 -14.03
C ASP A 607 -17.86 27.49 -15.32
N GLY A 608 -17.54 26.49 -16.15
CA GLY A 608 -18.25 26.13 -17.37
C GLY A 608 -19.49 25.27 -17.13
N ALA A 609 -20.61 25.59 -17.76
CA ALA A 609 -21.88 24.88 -17.58
C ALA A 609 -21.79 23.38 -18.02
N ARG A 610 -21.02 23.06 -19.06
CA ARG A 610 -20.87 21.69 -19.57
C ARG A 610 -20.13 20.81 -18.57
N HIS A 611 -19.08 21.31 -17.93
CA HIS A 611 -18.32 20.59 -16.92
C HIS A 611 -19.15 20.36 -15.65
N ARG A 612 -19.93 21.35 -15.21
CA ARG A 612 -20.92 21.16 -14.14
C ARG A 612 -21.97 20.12 -14.50
N GLY A 613 -22.42 20.09 -15.76
CA GLY A 613 -23.37 19.10 -16.25
C GLY A 613 -22.79 17.68 -16.20
N MET A 614 -21.52 17.49 -16.52
CA MET A 614 -20.81 16.20 -16.36
C MET A 614 -20.77 15.78 -14.90
N GLN A 615 -20.33 16.68 -14.01
CA GLN A 615 -20.26 16.42 -12.58
C GLN A 615 -21.63 16.05 -12.00
N GLN A 616 -22.69 16.76 -12.40
CA GLN A 616 -24.05 16.43 -12.01
C GLN A 616 -24.49 15.06 -12.51
N LEU A 617 -24.16 14.71 -13.77
CA LEU A 617 -24.46 13.39 -14.32
C LEU A 617 -23.83 12.27 -13.48
N VAL A 618 -22.56 12.39 -13.11
CA VAL A 618 -21.88 11.37 -12.28
C VAL A 618 -22.56 11.23 -10.92
N GLY A 619 -22.96 12.34 -10.31
CA GLY A 619 -23.76 12.30 -9.08
C GLY A 619 -25.10 11.58 -9.25
N ASP A 620 -25.80 11.84 -10.35
CA ASP A 620 -27.09 11.19 -10.66
C ASP A 620 -26.92 9.70 -11.03
N LEU A 621 -25.82 9.34 -11.69
CA LEU A 621 -25.45 7.95 -11.96
C LEU A 621 -25.21 7.15 -10.66
N ASN A 622 -24.46 7.72 -9.72
CA ASN A 622 -24.27 7.13 -8.39
C ASN A 622 -25.57 7.05 -7.59
N ALA A 623 -26.43 8.07 -7.71
CA ALA A 623 -27.75 8.05 -7.10
C ALA A 623 -28.66 6.96 -7.70
N ALA A 624 -28.62 6.78 -9.02
CA ALA A 624 -29.34 5.71 -9.73
C ALA A 624 -28.82 4.35 -9.29
N LEU A 625 -27.50 4.15 -9.23
CA LEU A 625 -26.87 2.90 -8.77
C LEU A 625 -27.39 2.52 -7.36
N ARG A 626 -27.38 3.45 -6.42
CA ARG A 626 -27.81 3.20 -5.03
C ARG A 626 -29.31 2.93 -4.87
N ARG A 627 -30.14 3.54 -5.74
CA ARG A 627 -31.62 3.43 -5.66
C ARG A 627 -32.19 2.24 -6.43
N THR A 628 -31.40 1.66 -7.34
CA THR A 628 -31.87 0.65 -8.30
C THR A 628 -31.16 -0.69 -8.04
N PRO A 629 -31.72 -1.59 -7.23
CA PRO A 629 -31.09 -2.87 -6.91
C PRO A 629 -30.67 -3.71 -8.13
N ALA A 630 -31.39 -3.59 -9.24
CA ALA A 630 -31.04 -4.26 -10.49
C ALA A 630 -29.63 -3.87 -11.01
N LEU A 631 -29.11 -2.70 -10.67
CA LEU A 631 -27.80 -2.26 -11.12
C LEU A 631 -26.61 -2.87 -10.32
N TYR A 632 -26.85 -3.35 -9.11
CA TYR A 632 -25.75 -3.87 -8.26
C TYR A 632 -25.95 -5.30 -7.74
N ARG A 633 -27.18 -5.73 -7.38
CA ARG A 633 -27.39 -7.07 -6.80
C ARG A 633 -27.07 -8.20 -7.77
N GLY A 634 -27.28 -7.99 -9.07
CA GLY A 634 -26.97 -8.92 -10.14
C GLY A 634 -25.64 -8.65 -10.88
N SER A 635 -24.79 -7.76 -10.38
CA SER A 635 -23.59 -7.30 -11.11
C SER A 635 -22.55 -8.39 -11.39
N HIS A 636 -22.50 -9.42 -10.57
CA HIS A 636 -21.55 -10.53 -10.70
C HIS A 636 -22.25 -11.87 -10.98
N ARG A 637 -23.43 -11.84 -11.54
CA ARG A 637 -24.26 -13.02 -11.80
C ARG A 637 -24.88 -12.95 -13.19
N ALA A 638 -24.83 -14.06 -13.91
CA ALA A 638 -25.41 -14.15 -15.25
C ALA A 638 -26.94 -13.91 -15.27
N ASP A 639 -27.65 -14.30 -14.20
CA ASP A 639 -29.11 -14.07 -14.07
C ASP A 639 -29.48 -12.59 -13.78
N GLY A 640 -28.48 -11.73 -13.58
CA GLY A 640 -28.64 -10.27 -13.45
C GLY A 640 -28.63 -9.50 -14.78
N PHE A 641 -28.52 -10.18 -15.92
CA PHE A 641 -28.32 -9.54 -17.21
C PHE A 641 -29.01 -10.30 -18.35
N ASP A 642 -29.69 -9.56 -19.24
CA ASP A 642 -30.20 -10.07 -20.52
C ASP A 642 -29.95 -9.08 -21.65
N TRP A 643 -29.51 -9.55 -22.79
CA TRP A 643 -29.48 -8.75 -24.00
C TRP A 643 -30.90 -8.50 -24.53
N SER A 644 -31.18 -7.23 -24.89
CA SER A 644 -32.31 -6.91 -25.80
C SER A 644 -31.80 -6.65 -27.22
N VAL A 645 -30.77 -5.79 -27.37
CA VAL A 645 -30.16 -5.50 -28.67
C VAL A 645 -28.64 -5.59 -28.50
N ALA A 646 -28.04 -6.66 -29.03
CA ALA A 646 -26.57 -6.87 -28.96
C ALA A 646 -25.88 -6.59 -30.31
N ASP A 647 -26.61 -6.66 -31.44
CA ASP A 647 -26.05 -6.81 -32.78
C ASP A 647 -26.46 -5.71 -33.77
N ASP A 648 -27.06 -4.60 -33.31
CA ASP A 648 -27.40 -3.48 -34.20
C ASP A 648 -26.16 -2.58 -34.46
N ALA A 649 -25.17 -3.20 -35.09
CA ALA A 649 -23.93 -2.55 -35.47
C ALA A 649 -24.15 -1.38 -36.44
N ARG A 650 -25.13 -1.52 -37.35
CA ARG A 650 -25.46 -0.48 -38.36
C ARG A 650 -25.82 0.86 -37.73
N ASN A 651 -26.61 0.80 -36.68
CA ASN A 651 -27.06 2.00 -35.95
C ASN A 651 -26.18 2.30 -34.73
N SER A 652 -25.17 1.45 -34.43
CA SER A 652 -24.36 1.55 -33.20
C SER A 652 -25.23 1.67 -31.93
N VAL A 653 -26.28 0.83 -31.87
CA VAL A 653 -27.21 0.77 -30.74
C VAL A 653 -26.98 -0.50 -29.94
N LEU A 654 -26.91 -0.31 -28.61
CA LEU A 654 -26.91 -1.40 -27.63
C LEU A 654 -28.11 -1.25 -26.70
N ALA A 655 -28.77 -2.37 -26.38
CA ALA A 655 -29.77 -2.38 -25.32
C ALA A 655 -29.70 -3.69 -24.52
N PHE A 656 -29.76 -3.56 -23.21
CA PHE A 656 -29.76 -4.71 -22.29
C PHE A 656 -30.61 -4.42 -21.06
N VAL A 657 -31.10 -5.49 -20.46
CA VAL A 657 -31.87 -5.46 -19.22
C VAL A 657 -31.01 -5.89 -18.05
N ARG A 658 -31.07 -5.12 -16.98
CA ARG A 658 -30.52 -5.49 -15.67
C ARG A 658 -31.66 -6.00 -14.78
N HIS A 659 -31.42 -7.14 -14.13
CA HIS A 659 -32.37 -7.77 -13.22
C HIS A 659 -31.92 -7.68 -11.76
N ASP A 660 -32.88 -7.53 -10.87
CA ASP A 660 -32.66 -7.76 -9.45
C ASP A 660 -32.95 -9.24 -9.15
N PRO A 661 -31.96 -10.07 -8.80
CA PRO A 661 -32.18 -11.48 -8.45
C PRO A 661 -33.18 -11.69 -7.29
N ALA A 662 -33.46 -10.66 -6.49
CA ALA A 662 -34.47 -10.67 -5.45
C ALA A 662 -35.90 -10.34 -5.97
N GLY A 663 -36.08 -10.24 -7.30
CA GLY A 663 -37.40 -10.01 -7.92
C GLY A 663 -37.84 -8.54 -7.95
N GLY A 664 -36.92 -7.60 -7.79
CA GLY A 664 -37.18 -6.16 -7.94
C GLY A 664 -37.53 -5.75 -9.39
N ALA A 665 -37.80 -4.43 -9.58
CA ALA A 665 -38.11 -3.90 -10.89
C ALA A 665 -36.87 -3.96 -11.81
N PRO A 666 -36.98 -4.56 -13.03
CA PRO A 666 -35.89 -4.57 -14.00
C PRO A 666 -35.63 -3.16 -14.55
N LEU A 667 -34.40 -2.94 -15.00
CA LEU A 667 -33.97 -1.70 -15.65
C LEU A 667 -33.48 -2.03 -17.06
N LEU A 668 -33.98 -1.29 -18.05
CA LEU A 668 -33.48 -1.29 -19.43
C LEU A 668 -32.49 -0.16 -19.62
N ALA A 669 -31.29 -0.44 -20.07
CA ALA A 669 -30.32 0.55 -20.56
C ALA A 669 -30.24 0.49 -22.07
N VAL A 670 -30.32 1.65 -22.74
CA VAL A 670 -30.20 1.76 -24.19
C VAL A 670 -29.20 2.86 -24.53
N SER A 671 -28.21 2.52 -25.34
CA SER A 671 -27.19 3.46 -25.81
C SER A 671 -27.26 3.61 -27.32
N ASN A 672 -27.44 4.83 -27.78
CA ASN A 672 -27.24 5.23 -29.19
C ASN A 672 -25.88 5.95 -29.28
N LEU A 673 -24.93 5.32 -29.93
CA LEU A 673 -23.55 5.83 -30.03
C LEU A 673 -23.27 6.49 -31.38
N THR A 674 -24.33 6.99 -32.04
CA THR A 674 -24.25 7.80 -33.26
C THR A 674 -24.75 9.22 -33.03
N PRO A 675 -24.30 10.22 -33.84
CA PRO A 675 -24.78 11.60 -33.71
C PRO A 675 -26.20 11.83 -34.32
N GLN A 676 -26.85 10.77 -34.76
CA GLN A 676 -28.20 10.80 -35.32
C GLN A 676 -29.22 10.27 -34.32
N PRO A 677 -30.32 10.99 -34.03
CA PRO A 677 -31.39 10.43 -33.22
C PRO A 677 -32.12 9.30 -33.98
N HIS A 678 -32.62 8.30 -33.29
CA HIS A 678 -33.50 7.30 -33.83
C HIS A 678 -34.90 7.47 -33.25
N HIS A 679 -35.86 7.72 -34.12
CA HIS A 679 -37.28 7.78 -33.75
C HIS A 679 -37.93 6.44 -34.02
N ASP A 680 -38.94 6.09 -33.23
CA ASP A 680 -39.68 4.86 -33.36
C ASP A 680 -38.80 3.58 -33.24
N TYR A 681 -37.76 3.64 -32.45
CA TYR A 681 -36.89 2.49 -32.21
C TYR A 681 -37.56 1.49 -31.24
N HIS A 682 -37.67 0.25 -31.64
CA HIS A 682 -38.37 -0.77 -30.87
C HIS A 682 -37.37 -1.63 -30.10
N VAL A 683 -37.61 -1.83 -28.80
CA VAL A 683 -36.76 -2.67 -27.91
C VAL A 683 -37.65 -3.62 -27.12
N GLY A 684 -37.32 -4.91 -27.16
CA GLY A 684 -37.98 -5.92 -26.35
C GLY A 684 -37.70 -5.74 -24.85
N VAL A 685 -38.73 -5.93 -24.02
CA VAL A 685 -38.62 -5.86 -22.57
C VAL A 685 -39.35 -7.00 -21.86
N PRO A 686 -38.87 -7.47 -20.70
CA PRO A 686 -39.38 -8.66 -20.03
C PRO A 686 -40.73 -8.44 -19.31
N ARG A 687 -41.14 -7.20 -19.04
CA ARG A 687 -42.28 -6.88 -18.17
C ARG A 687 -43.29 -6.00 -18.91
N ALA A 688 -44.56 -6.40 -18.89
CA ALA A 688 -45.67 -5.58 -19.36
C ALA A 688 -45.93 -4.40 -18.42
N GLY A 689 -46.48 -3.31 -18.98
CA GLY A 689 -46.93 -2.16 -18.21
C GLY A 689 -46.19 -0.87 -18.53
N LEU A 690 -46.10 0.00 -17.51
CA LEU A 690 -45.45 1.30 -17.66
C LEU A 690 -43.96 1.19 -17.32
N TRP A 691 -43.15 1.89 -18.13
CA TRP A 691 -41.73 2.07 -17.90
C TRP A 691 -41.41 3.56 -17.81
N ARG A 692 -40.65 3.95 -16.81
CA ARG A 692 -40.26 5.33 -16.57
C ARG A 692 -38.82 5.55 -16.96
N GLU A 693 -38.59 6.58 -17.78
CA GLU A 693 -37.23 7.09 -18.03
C GLU A 693 -36.71 7.77 -16.75
N ILE A 694 -35.70 7.13 -16.11
CA ILE A 694 -35.14 7.59 -14.84
C ILE A 694 -33.83 8.35 -15.02
N LEU A 695 -33.18 8.19 -16.18
CA LEU A 695 -31.97 8.89 -16.56
C LEU A 695 -31.88 9.01 -18.07
N ASN A 696 -31.44 10.19 -18.55
CA ASN A 696 -31.20 10.48 -19.96
C ASN A 696 -30.00 11.41 -20.06
N THR A 697 -28.91 10.91 -20.65
CA THR A 697 -27.65 11.67 -20.74
C THR A 697 -27.72 12.85 -21.72
N ASP A 698 -28.75 12.90 -22.59
CA ASP A 698 -29.02 14.04 -23.46
C ASP A 698 -29.93 15.10 -22.82
N SER A 699 -30.24 14.97 -21.54
CA SER A 699 -30.97 15.98 -20.80
C SER A 699 -30.24 17.33 -20.82
N ALA A 700 -31.01 18.42 -20.91
CA ALA A 700 -30.48 19.79 -20.79
C ALA A 700 -29.76 20.07 -19.47
N HIS A 701 -30.13 19.34 -18.40
CA HIS A 701 -29.41 19.40 -17.08
C HIS A 701 -27.94 19.06 -17.20
N TYR A 702 -27.57 18.19 -18.14
CA TYR A 702 -26.20 17.74 -18.40
C TYR A 702 -25.57 18.43 -19.62
N GLY A 703 -26.28 19.44 -20.21
CA GLY A 703 -25.83 20.16 -21.41
C GLY A 703 -26.13 19.39 -22.72
N GLY A 704 -27.08 18.48 -22.72
CA GLY A 704 -27.59 17.79 -23.92
C GLY A 704 -28.66 18.59 -24.68
N SER A 705 -29.17 18.01 -25.77
CA SER A 705 -30.20 18.60 -26.63
C SER A 705 -31.63 18.45 -26.10
N ASN A 706 -31.80 17.73 -25.01
CA ASN A 706 -33.05 17.44 -24.31
C ASN A 706 -34.06 16.63 -25.12
N LEU A 707 -33.58 15.77 -26.03
CA LEU A 707 -34.42 14.78 -26.71
C LEU A 707 -34.66 13.58 -25.78
N GLY A 708 -35.87 13.04 -25.69
CA GLY A 708 -36.20 11.94 -24.79
C GLY A 708 -37.63 11.41 -24.97
N ASN A 709 -38.12 10.66 -24.00
CA ASN A 709 -39.35 9.87 -24.08
C ASN A 709 -40.50 10.36 -23.22
N SER A 710 -40.53 11.66 -22.90
CA SER A 710 -41.61 12.31 -22.12
C SER A 710 -41.86 11.66 -20.73
N GLY A 711 -40.85 10.95 -20.16
CA GLY A 711 -40.83 10.43 -18.82
C GLY A 711 -41.47 9.06 -18.59
N ARG A 712 -42.52 8.67 -19.33
CA ARG A 712 -43.20 7.36 -19.19
C ARG A 712 -43.64 6.80 -20.51
N LEU A 713 -43.51 5.49 -20.65
CA LEU A 713 -43.89 4.75 -21.83
C LEU A 713 -44.67 3.47 -21.46
N ALA A 714 -45.71 3.17 -22.20
CA ALA A 714 -46.42 1.88 -22.07
C ALA A 714 -45.82 0.84 -23.03
N THR A 715 -45.76 -0.41 -22.60
CA THR A 715 -45.37 -1.52 -23.47
C THR A 715 -46.48 -1.85 -24.46
N GLU A 716 -46.05 -2.36 -25.64
CA GLU A 716 -46.93 -2.99 -26.60
C GLU A 716 -46.81 -4.53 -26.45
N PRO A 717 -47.95 -5.30 -26.51
CA PRO A 717 -47.89 -6.77 -26.40
C PRO A 717 -47.46 -7.41 -27.70
N VAL A 718 -46.27 -7.05 -28.18
CA VAL A 718 -45.62 -7.53 -29.37
C VAL A 718 -44.27 -8.13 -29.01
N GLY A 719 -44.07 -9.41 -29.30
CA GLY A 719 -42.82 -10.08 -29.01
C GLY A 719 -41.65 -9.52 -29.82
N MET A 720 -40.54 -9.24 -29.14
CA MET A 720 -39.31 -8.74 -29.77
C MET A 720 -38.07 -9.07 -28.91
N HIS A 721 -36.94 -9.35 -29.56
CA HIS A 721 -35.65 -9.63 -28.93
C HIS A 721 -35.73 -10.66 -27.78
N GLY A 722 -36.51 -11.74 -27.99
CA GLY A 722 -36.70 -12.78 -26.99
C GLY A 722 -37.68 -12.44 -25.84
N HIS A 723 -38.24 -11.24 -25.81
CA HIS A 723 -39.21 -10.82 -24.81
C HIS A 723 -40.65 -10.74 -25.39
N ALA A 724 -41.67 -10.93 -24.53
CA ALA A 724 -43.07 -10.89 -24.93
C ALA A 724 -43.63 -9.47 -25.12
N GLN A 725 -42.93 -8.47 -24.70
CA GLN A 725 -43.33 -7.06 -24.75
C GLN A 725 -42.25 -6.23 -25.44
N ARG A 726 -42.65 -5.09 -26.02
CA ARG A 726 -41.69 -4.13 -26.53
C ARG A 726 -42.05 -2.70 -26.10
N LEU A 727 -41.02 -1.85 -26.07
CA LEU A 727 -41.15 -0.40 -25.97
C LEU A 727 -40.86 0.25 -27.32
N ARG A 728 -41.53 1.35 -27.60
CA ARG A 728 -41.28 2.23 -28.73
C ARG A 728 -40.59 3.49 -28.22
N LEU A 729 -39.32 3.69 -28.61
CA LEU A 729 -38.42 4.68 -28.04
C LEU A 729 -37.99 5.74 -29.06
N THR A 730 -37.75 6.95 -28.54
CA THR A 730 -36.89 7.90 -29.20
C THR A 730 -35.51 7.81 -28.54
N LEU A 731 -34.49 7.47 -29.33
CA LEU A 731 -33.11 7.39 -28.85
C LEU A 731 -32.40 8.71 -29.18
N PRO A 732 -31.96 9.48 -28.16
CA PRO A 732 -31.23 10.73 -28.40
C PRO A 732 -29.85 10.44 -29.04
N PRO A 733 -29.24 11.43 -29.72
CA PRO A 733 -27.93 11.27 -30.34
C PRO A 733 -26.81 11.19 -29.29
N LEU A 734 -25.85 10.30 -29.48
CA LEU A 734 -24.70 10.12 -28.59
C LEU A 734 -25.14 10.07 -27.12
N ALA A 735 -26.09 9.20 -26.80
CA ALA A 735 -26.71 9.18 -25.49
C ALA A 735 -27.02 7.76 -25.00
N THR A 736 -27.03 7.61 -23.68
CA THR A 736 -27.54 6.45 -22.96
C THR A 736 -28.74 6.87 -22.12
N ILE A 737 -29.81 6.08 -22.18
CA ILE A 737 -31.03 6.27 -21.38
C ILE A 737 -31.31 5.05 -20.52
N TYR A 738 -31.86 5.27 -19.33
CA TYR A 738 -32.32 4.23 -18.42
C TYR A 738 -33.83 4.29 -18.26
N LEU A 739 -34.47 3.15 -18.47
CA LEU A 739 -35.90 3.00 -18.23
C LEU A 739 -36.12 1.89 -17.18
N GLN A 740 -36.92 2.18 -16.18
CA GLN A 740 -37.26 1.23 -15.13
C GLN A 740 -38.75 0.87 -15.19
N ALA A 741 -39.05 -0.44 -15.12
CA ALA A 741 -40.44 -0.88 -15.02
C ALA A 741 -41.09 -0.35 -13.74
N GLU A 742 -42.30 0.22 -13.88
CA GLU A 742 -43.11 0.59 -12.71
C GLU A 742 -43.72 -0.66 -12.05
N LYS A 743 -44.06 -0.57 -10.76
CA LYS A 743 -44.62 -1.70 -10.00
C LYS A 743 -46.04 -2.03 -10.46
#